data_0dab627013ef7579157978bb49e4e594
#
_entry.id   0dab627013ef7579157978bb49e4e594
#
_cell.length_a   1.000
_cell.length_b   1.000
_cell.length_c   1.000
_cell.angle_alpha   90.00
_cell.angle_beta   90.00
_cell.angle_gamma   90.00
#
_symmetry.space_group_name_H-M   'P 1'
#
loop_
_entity.id
_entity.type
_entity.pdbx_description
1 polymer ?
#
loop_
_entity_poly.entity_id
_entity_poly.type
_entity_poly.pdbx_seq_one_letter_code
_entity_poly.pdbx_strand_id
1 'polypeptide(L)'
;MKKQIILSACLFAAGTLSAQYQIDLKNISYPKVEYIKMGNPGPAGQEIKVNNLYLTEGGVPQVPVMGEFHYSRMDPRYWRDALLKMKSSGVNIVATYCLWSLHEEFEGELSWKDHLNLHRFVELCKEVGLKVHLRIGSYCNAEIRNGGLPDWIVGNHNFRARSNDPLYLEYVRRWYEAVYSQVKGMMYKDGGPVIAVQLENEYVVSGQIIPHLTALKRMAVEIGYDVPMYTMTHWLDSEYPKGEIIPYAGFYIEAPWTTSGKNEVPVSNFEFFTYNRLSDNIGTDIIKIEGDVESLSGENNESPFFTCEVGVGSTTFYPRRAVVPEELAGENINLRLGCGANLMGYYMYVGGSNPVGQKRTYQSSGPRISYDYQAPVREFGTLGTVMQETKKYNYFMNDFGPSLAPAVAYLPTSNQKRENLQWAVRTDGKSGYLFCSNILYRRHRQDFKNVRFTVKLKDETLRIPRQRITVSDKAYFLWPFNQSLGKTLLKYATVQPVCSMKEGNETTYFFFEDDGIAGEYFLSAEGIDKVETVHAACKKEKNGWFINALRPGKDCVVTLNCTDGSIVRLVTLTEEESDQLWKGTNNGEDYVILTTSSLISDGKKITLIDEQSSAEAWIYGKGQFKKRTFQGEPRSLKATFRQLAPMDGAKAIRSVAGDLVCRGFYLNTIAEVEKAWLRYVADKQSYSMLNNQKVQAEEMGGYWRADVTDLVKAGGNEWAFSAPDGVMAELEILLSNGQRVIWNTDATWTSSDKQSVVTDCNLNKPSIFAEQEHLALYAVNVPDALQGDEETRAYLSYKGDVANAYLNGALIGDSYYDGTDWILSPSRWKESAAVNPLIVRIQGLKSADEPIYFEKDIHPADCVNPSLTGVEIRQEYRFPM
;
A
#
# COMPACT_ATOMS: atom_id res chain seq x y z
N MET A 1 42.64 -43.92 47.74
CA MET A 1 42.12 -44.16 46.40
C MET A 1 41.81 -42.80 45.75
N LYS A 2 42.75 -42.35 44.91
CA LYS A 2 42.62 -41.10 44.18
C LYS A 2 41.88 -41.38 42.87
N LYS A 3 40.70 -40.75 42.67
CA LYS A 3 40.04 -40.76 41.39
C LYS A 3 40.57 -39.57 40.57
N GLN A 4 41.28 -39.88 39.50
CA GLN A 4 41.64 -38.92 38.45
C GLN A 4 40.37 -38.60 37.61
N ILE A 5 40.04 -37.33 37.56
CA ILE A 5 39.06 -36.81 36.61
C ILE A 5 39.84 -36.40 35.35
N ILE A 6 39.63 -37.12 34.27
CA ILE A 6 40.14 -36.78 32.92
C ILE A 6 39.16 -35.77 32.33
N LEU A 7 39.59 -34.49 32.20
CA LEU A 7 38.89 -33.45 31.51
C LEU A 7 39.20 -33.58 30.02
N SER A 8 38.29 -34.16 29.24
CA SER A 8 38.36 -34.12 27.76
C SER A 8 37.97 -32.74 27.27
N ALA A 9 38.96 -31.93 26.91
CA ALA A 9 38.77 -30.72 26.19
C ALA A 9 38.41 -31.06 24.72
N CYS A 10 37.14 -31.04 24.36
CA CYS A 10 36.73 -30.99 22.96
C CYS A 10 37.05 -29.61 22.41
N LEU A 11 38.16 -29.48 21.71
CA LEU A 11 38.37 -28.35 20.82
C LEU A 11 37.34 -28.47 19.67
N PHE A 12 36.30 -27.68 19.74
CA PHE A 12 35.51 -27.34 18.55
C PHE A 12 36.42 -26.50 17.65
N ALA A 13 37.05 -27.13 16.67
CA ALA A 13 37.58 -26.44 15.52
C ALA A 13 36.35 -25.88 14.76
N ALA A 14 36.04 -24.62 14.99
CA ALA A 14 35.16 -23.87 14.10
C ALA A 14 35.86 -23.74 12.75
N GLY A 15 35.79 -24.80 11.95
CA GLY A 15 36.13 -24.71 10.53
C GLY A 15 35.18 -23.73 9.90
N THR A 16 35.71 -22.59 9.46
CA THR A 16 34.99 -21.67 8.58
C THR A 16 34.66 -22.44 7.31
N LEU A 17 33.48 -23.05 7.26
CA LEU A 17 32.92 -23.63 6.04
C LEU A 17 32.82 -22.52 5.02
N SER A 18 33.73 -22.56 4.02
CA SER A 18 33.68 -21.67 2.88
C SER A 18 32.42 -21.97 2.11
N ALA A 19 31.40 -21.09 2.21
CA ALA A 19 30.13 -21.24 1.53
C ALA A 19 30.32 -21.03 0.01
N GLN A 20 30.56 -22.12 -0.70
CA GLN A 20 30.62 -22.14 -2.17
C GLN A 20 29.31 -22.69 -2.71
N TYR A 21 28.53 -21.82 -3.33
CA TYR A 21 27.27 -22.19 -3.98
C TYR A 21 27.55 -22.63 -5.41
N GLN A 22 27.33 -23.94 -5.70
CA GLN A 22 27.51 -24.52 -7.04
C GLN A 22 26.15 -24.50 -7.76
N ILE A 23 26.06 -23.79 -8.85
CA ILE A 23 24.85 -23.60 -9.65
C ILE A 23 25.08 -24.27 -11.00
N ASP A 24 24.53 -25.45 -11.22
CA ASP A 24 24.68 -26.18 -12.48
C ASP A 24 23.47 -25.97 -13.38
N LEU A 25 23.65 -25.15 -14.40
CA LEU A 25 22.65 -24.75 -15.36
C LEU A 25 22.84 -25.39 -16.75
N LYS A 26 23.73 -26.40 -16.86
CA LYS A 26 24.07 -27.02 -18.17
C LYS A 26 22.91 -27.73 -18.83
N ASN A 27 21.99 -28.26 -18.04
CA ASN A 27 20.92 -29.14 -18.50
C ASN A 27 19.53 -28.65 -18.06
N ILE A 28 19.33 -27.34 -17.94
CA ILE A 28 18.01 -26.81 -17.63
C ILE A 28 17.03 -27.08 -18.77
N SER A 29 15.87 -27.60 -18.43
CA SER A 29 14.77 -27.77 -19.37
C SER A 29 13.99 -26.46 -19.47
N TYR A 30 13.74 -26.03 -20.69
CA TYR A 30 12.92 -24.84 -20.96
C TYR A 30 11.51 -25.28 -21.34
N PRO A 31 10.47 -24.77 -20.71
CA PRO A 31 9.10 -25.05 -21.07
C PRO A 31 8.81 -24.52 -22.49
N LYS A 32 7.98 -25.23 -23.23
CA LYS A 32 7.47 -24.77 -24.51
C LYS A 32 6.58 -23.56 -24.26
N VAL A 33 6.81 -22.48 -25.02
CA VAL A 33 5.95 -21.29 -24.97
C VAL A 33 4.63 -21.58 -25.71
N GLU A 34 3.52 -21.44 -25.03
CA GLU A 34 2.17 -21.65 -25.57
C GLU A 34 1.27 -20.44 -25.24
N TYR A 35 0.78 -19.77 -26.29
CA TYR A 35 -0.07 -18.60 -26.11
C TYR A 35 -1.48 -18.99 -25.70
N ILE A 36 -1.99 -18.29 -24.69
CA ILE A 36 -3.35 -18.41 -24.19
C ILE A 36 -4.27 -17.64 -25.14
N LYS A 37 -5.29 -18.30 -25.65
CA LYS A 37 -6.25 -17.69 -26.59
C LYS A 37 -7.43 -17.11 -25.82
N MET A 38 -7.33 -15.86 -25.41
CA MET A 38 -8.38 -15.12 -24.72
C MET A 38 -8.46 -13.68 -25.20
N GLY A 39 -9.68 -13.21 -25.47
CA GLY A 39 -9.93 -11.84 -25.91
C GLY A 39 -9.26 -11.49 -27.23
N ASN A 40 -9.40 -10.23 -27.62
CA ASN A 40 -8.73 -9.68 -28.78
C ASN A 40 -7.41 -9.03 -28.35
N PRO A 41 -6.27 -9.39 -28.96
CA PRO A 41 -4.96 -8.89 -28.56
C PRO A 41 -4.74 -7.40 -28.87
N GLY A 42 -5.61 -6.75 -29.65
CA GLY A 42 -5.52 -5.33 -29.97
C GLY A 42 -4.89 -5.04 -31.33
N PRO A 43 -4.47 -3.78 -31.55
CA PRO A 43 -4.00 -3.32 -32.87
C PRO A 43 -2.74 -4.04 -33.35
N ALA A 44 -2.65 -4.24 -34.67
CA ALA A 44 -1.49 -4.89 -35.31
C ALA A 44 -0.18 -4.15 -34.98
N GLY A 45 0.83 -4.91 -34.56
CA GLY A 45 2.14 -4.38 -34.16
C GLY A 45 2.21 -3.83 -32.72
N GLN A 46 1.06 -3.79 -32.02
CA GLN A 46 0.96 -3.40 -30.63
C GLN A 46 0.21 -4.43 -29.78
N GLU A 47 0.03 -5.64 -30.34
CA GLU A 47 -0.76 -6.70 -29.70
C GLU A 47 -0.20 -7.02 -28.32
N ILE A 48 -1.10 -7.13 -27.36
CA ILE A 48 -0.80 -7.68 -26.01
C ILE A 48 -1.28 -9.13 -26.00
N LYS A 49 -0.34 -10.05 -25.85
CA LYS A 49 -0.61 -11.50 -25.80
C LYS A 49 0.01 -12.10 -24.55
N VAL A 50 -0.70 -13.00 -23.93
CA VAL A 50 -0.23 -13.75 -22.76
C VAL A 50 0.07 -15.18 -23.20
N ASN A 51 1.19 -15.71 -22.76
CA ASN A 51 1.52 -17.12 -22.88
C ASN A 51 1.66 -17.75 -21.49
N ASN A 52 2.00 -19.02 -21.42
CA ASN A 52 2.16 -19.75 -20.16
C ASN A 52 3.36 -19.29 -19.29
N LEU A 53 4.17 -18.34 -19.75
CA LEU A 53 5.33 -17.83 -18.99
C LEU A 53 5.27 -16.31 -18.76
N TYR A 54 4.89 -15.53 -19.77
CA TYR A 54 4.96 -14.07 -19.73
C TYR A 54 3.95 -13.41 -20.67
N LEU A 55 3.89 -12.11 -20.60
CA LEU A 55 3.16 -11.26 -21.52
C LEU A 55 4.10 -10.70 -22.59
N THR A 56 3.60 -10.55 -23.82
CA THR A 56 4.30 -9.82 -24.90
C THR A 56 3.50 -8.59 -25.30
N GLU A 57 4.21 -7.51 -25.61
CA GLU A 57 3.68 -6.32 -26.26
C GLU A 57 4.39 -6.08 -27.59
N GLY A 58 3.62 -6.05 -28.70
CA GLY A 58 4.21 -5.99 -30.04
C GLY A 58 5.19 -7.15 -30.33
N GLY A 59 4.98 -8.30 -29.68
CA GLY A 59 5.84 -9.48 -29.80
C GLY A 59 7.08 -9.47 -28.89
N VAL A 60 7.34 -8.38 -28.17
CA VAL A 60 8.47 -8.28 -27.23
C VAL A 60 8.06 -8.78 -25.85
N PRO A 61 8.79 -9.74 -25.24
CA PRO A 61 8.55 -10.17 -23.85
C PRO A 61 8.65 -9.00 -22.87
N GLN A 62 7.75 -8.98 -21.88
CA GLN A 62 7.67 -7.93 -20.87
C GLN A 62 7.53 -8.52 -19.47
N VAL A 63 7.98 -7.76 -18.47
CA VAL A 63 7.63 -7.92 -17.06
C VAL A 63 6.92 -6.63 -16.61
N PRO A 64 5.61 -6.48 -16.95
CA PRO A 64 4.92 -5.24 -16.66
C PRO A 64 4.72 -5.03 -15.17
N VAL A 65 4.67 -3.75 -14.79
CA VAL A 65 4.41 -3.28 -13.43
C VAL A 65 2.96 -2.82 -13.33
N MET A 66 2.21 -3.41 -12.44
CA MET A 66 0.83 -3.07 -12.17
C MET A 66 0.70 -2.51 -10.75
N GLY A 67 -0.07 -1.45 -10.58
CA GLY A 67 -0.34 -0.84 -9.29
C GLY A 67 -1.83 -0.69 -9.03
N GLU A 68 -2.28 -1.12 -7.84
CA GLU A 68 -3.67 -0.98 -7.43
C GLU A 68 -3.98 0.44 -6.99
N PHE A 69 -5.01 1.05 -7.59
CA PHE A 69 -5.54 2.37 -7.27
C PHE A 69 -7.07 2.35 -7.34
N HIS A 70 -7.74 2.39 -6.22
CA HIS A 70 -9.19 2.42 -6.16
C HIS A 70 -9.71 3.84 -6.42
N TYR A 71 -10.18 4.11 -7.65
CA TYR A 71 -10.71 5.42 -8.02
C TYR A 71 -11.81 5.93 -7.08
N SER A 72 -12.67 5.04 -6.60
CA SER A 72 -13.79 5.35 -5.71
C SER A 72 -13.36 5.79 -4.29
N ARG A 73 -12.06 5.63 -3.94
CA ARG A 73 -11.47 6.03 -2.66
C ARG A 73 -10.67 7.35 -2.74
N MET A 74 -10.82 8.10 -3.82
CA MET A 74 -10.12 9.38 -3.99
C MET A 74 -11.01 10.38 -4.72
N ASP A 75 -10.96 11.65 -4.30
CA ASP A 75 -11.62 12.75 -5.00
C ASP A 75 -11.05 12.87 -6.42
N PRO A 76 -11.90 13.00 -7.46
CA PRO A 76 -11.48 13.09 -8.86
C PRO A 76 -10.45 14.17 -9.17
N ARG A 77 -10.43 15.26 -8.39
CA ARG A 77 -9.46 16.36 -8.53
C ARG A 77 -8.00 15.87 -8.38
N TYR A 78 -7.76 14.79 -7.63
CA TYR A 78 -6.45 14.26 -7.34
C TYR A 78 -6.07 13.03 -8.16
N TRP A 79 -6.99 12.45 -8.93
CA TRP A 79 -6.71 11.26 -9.76
C TRP A 79 -5.53 11.45 -10.69
N ARG A 80 -5.50 12.60 -11.41
CA ARG A 80 -4.44 12.86 -12.39
C ARG A 80 -3.06 12.94 -11.74
N ASP A 81 -2.94 13.57 -10.59
CA ASP A 81 -1.68 13.68 -9.85
C ASP A 81 -1.18 12.31 -9.38
N ALA A 82 -2.08 11.51 -8.80
CA ALA A 82 -1.76 10.14 -8.38
C ALA A 82 -1.33 9.26 -9.56
N LEU A 83 -2.03 9.30 -10.70
CA LEU A 83 -1.69 8.55 -11.91
C LEU A 83 -0.35 8.98 -12.49
N LEU A 84 -0.01 10.29 -12.45
CA LEU A 84 1.29 10.79 -12.88
C LEU A 84 2.41 10.32 -11.95
N LYS A 85 2.18 10.26 -10.64
CA LYS A 85 3.13 9.69 -9.66
C LYS A 85 3.37 8.21 -9.93
N MET A 86 2.30 7.44 -10.17
CA MET A 86 2.40 6.03 -10.58
C MET A 86 3.25 5.86 -11.84
N LYS A 87 2.92 6.61 -12.90
CA LYS A 87 3.67 6.54 -14.16
C LYS A 87 5.13 6.91 -13.99
N SER A 88 5.41 8.00 -13.28
CA SER A 88 6.78 8.47 -13.06
C SER A 88 7.61 7.51 -12.22
N SER A 89 7.00 6.68 -11.40
CA SER A 89 7.66 5.61 -10.65
C SER A 89 7.73 4.26 -11.39
N GLY A 90 7.42 4.24 -12.69
CA GLY A 90 7.59 3.07 -13.56
C GLY A 90 6.39 2.13 -13.64
N VAL A 91 5.23 2.48 -13.11
CA VAL A 91 4.00 1.69 -13.29
C VAL A 91 3.50 1.77 -14.73
N ASN A 92 3.07 0.64 -15.29
CA ASN A 92 2.54 0.51 -16.64
C ASN A 92 1.03 0.31 -16.68
N ILE A 93 0.48 -0.37 -15.66
CA ILE A 93 -0.91 -0.82 -15.59
C ILE A 93 -1.51 -0.34 -14.27
N VAL A 94 -2.67 0.28 -14.35
CA VAL A 94 -3.49 0.59 -13.17
C VAL A 94 -4.51 -0.52 -12.99
N ALA A 95 -4.45 -1.20 -11.84
CA ALA A 95 -5.53 -2.08 -11.43
C ALA A 95 -6.52 -1.30 -10.56
N THR A 96 -7.80 -1.57 -10.70
CA THR A 96 -8.83 -0.92 -9.89
C THR A 96 -10.07 -1.78 -9.72
N TYR A 97 -10.58 -1.83 -8.49
CA TYR A 97 -11.85 -2.46 -8.20
C TYR A 97 -13.05 -1.57 -8.55
N CYS A 98 -14.07 -2.19 -9.11
CA CYS A 98 -15.41 -1.64 -9.20
C CYS A 98 -16.22 -2.14 -8.00
N LEU A 99 -16.27 -1.35 -6.93
CA LEU A 99 -16.90 -1.74 -5.66
C LEU A 99 -18.41 -1.54 -5.74
N TRP A 100 -19.18 -2.62 -5.96
CA TRP A 100 -20.62 -2.57 -6.22
C TRP A 100 -21.38 -1.83 -5.11
N SER A 101 -21.07 -2.10 -3.83
CA SER A 101 -21.74 -1.46 -2.70
C SER A 101 -21.58 0.06 -2.64
N LEU A 102 -20.55 0.64 -3.27
CA LEU A 102 -20.39 2.08 -3.36
C LEU A 102 -21.21 2.69 -4.49
N HIS A 103 -21.38 1.94 -5.57
CA HIS A 103 -22.18 2.39 -6.73
C HIS A 103 -23.68 2.21 -6.53
N GLU A 104 -24.10 1.22 -5.74
CA GLU A 104 -25.50 0.87 -5.52
C GLU A 104 -25.71 0.46 -4.06
N GLU A 105 -25.59 1.45 -3.12
CA GLU A 105 -25.81 1.20 -1.68
C GLU A 105 -27.22 0.70 -1.42
N PHE A 106 -28.21 1.21 -2.16
CA PHE A 106 -29.61 0.78 -2.16
C PHE A 106 -29.98 0.22 -3.51
N GLU A 107 -30.80 -0.83 -3.53
CA GLU A 107 -31.22 -1.49 -4.76
C GLU A 107 -31.93 -0.51 -5.72
N GLY A 108 -31.42 -0.40 -6.94
CA GLY A 108 -31.92 0.50 -7.98
C GLY A 108 -31.37 1.94 -7.94
N GLU A 109 -30.58 2.30 -6.93
CA GLU A 109 -29.97 3.62 -6.81
C GLU A 109 -28.51 3.64 -7.32
N LEU A 110 -28.32 3.21 -8.57
CA LEU A 110 -27.00 3.11 -9.19
C LEU A 110 -26.43 4.51 -9.50
N SER A 111 -25.18 4.79 -9.09
CA SER A 111 -24.48 6.04 -9.33
C SER A 111 -23.11 5.85 -10.01
N TRP A 112 -22.83 6.73 -10.98
CA TRP A 112 -21.55 6.87 -11.68
C TRP A 112 -21.06 8.33 -11.64
N LYS A 113 -21.31 9.03 -10.55
CA LYS A 113 -20.98 10.45 -10.41
C LYS A 113 -19.77 10.64 -9.50
N ASP A 114 -19.13 11.79 -9.63
CA ASP A 114 -18.01 12.22 -8.78
C ASP A 114 -16.91 11.15 -8.67
N HIS A 115 -16.52 10.76 -7.47
CA HIS A 115 -15.51 9.71 -7.22
C HIS A 115 -15.94 8.31 -7.71
N LEU A 116 -17.20 8.14 -8.13
CA LEU A 116 -17.71 6.90 -8.73
C LEU A 116 -17.67 6.92 -10.27
N ASN A 117 -17.13 7.95 -10.90
CA ASN A 117 -17.11 8.10 -12.35
C ASN A 117 -16.01 7.24 -13.00
N LEU A 118 -16.28 5.94 -13.15
CA LEU A 118 -15.36 4.97 -13.75
C LEU A 118 -14.97 5.38 -15.19
N HIS A 119 -15.92 5.85 -15.98
CA HIS A 119 -15.65 6.27 -17.36
C HIS A 119 -14.54 7.32 -17.41
N ARG A 120 -14.68 8.41 -16.62
CA ARG A 120 -13.68 9.48 -16.57
C ARG A 120 -12.35 9.02 -16.03
N PHE A 121 -12.33 8.12 -15.04
CA PHE A 121 -11.10 7.57 -14.50
C PHE A 121 -10.32 6.78 -15.57
N VAL A 122 -11.00 5.91 -16.33
CA VAL A 122 -10.39 5.11 -17.41
C VAL A 122 -9.91 6.00 -18.56
N GLU A 123 -10.67 7.05 -18.93
CA GLU A 123 -10.20 8.06 -19.88
C GLU A 123 -8.90 8.72 -19.40
N LEU A 124 -8.86 9.09 -18.13
CA LEU A 124 -7.70 9.78 -17.55
C LEU A 124 -6.46 8.86 -17.54
N CYS A 125 -6.64 7.56 -17.28
CA CYS A 125 -5.55 6.58 -17.42
C CYS A 125 -5.00 6.58 -18.85
N LYS A 126 -5.88 6.60 -19.87
CA LYS A 126 -5.47 6.69 -21.28
C LYS A 126 -4.72 8.00 -21.58
N GLU A 127 -5.23 9.13 -21.11
CA GLU A 127 -4.59 10.45 -21.29
C GLU A 127 -3.17 10.48 -20.67
N VAL A 128 -3.00 9.87 -19.52
CA VAL A 128 -1.70 9.74 -18.84
C VAL A 128 -0.79 8.72 -19.55
N GLY A 129 -1.38 7.80 -20.33
CA GLY A 129 -0.66 6.74 -21.03
C GLY A 129 -0.42 5.51 -20.17
N LEU A 130 -1.34 5.20 -19.27
CA LEU A 130 -1.38 3.98 -18.46
C LEU A 130 -2.43 3.01 -19.02
N LYS A 131 -2.13 1.73 -19.00
CA LYS A 131 -3.10 0.66 -19.28
C LYS A 131 -3.97 0.41 -18.05
N VAL A 132 -5.11 -0.25 -18.24
CA VAL A 132 -6.07 -0.50 -17.15
C VAL A 132 -6.41 -1.98 -17.06
N HIS A 133 -6.37 -2.50 -15.84
CA HIS A 133 -6.90 -3.77 -15.44
C HIS A 133 -8.14 -3.55 -14.56
N LEU A 134 -9.33 -3.87 -15.08
CA LEU A 134 -10.57 -3.71 -14.33
C LEU A 134 -10.85 -4.94 -13.47
N ARG A 135 -11.03 -4.74 -12.16
CA ARG A 135 -11.43 -5.79 -11.24
C ARG A 135 -12.94 -5.63 -10.97
N ILE A 136 -13.78 -6.27 -11.79
CA ILE A 136 -15.23 -6.02 -11.83
C ILE A 136 -16.04 -6.77 -10.77
N GLY A 137 -15.42 -7.64 -10.04
CA GLY A 137 -16.03 -8.40 -8.95
C GLY A 137 -16.85 -9.58 -9.49
N SER A 138 -18.00 -9.86 -8.95
CA SER A 138 -18.93 -9.17 -8.04
C SER A 138 -18.42 -8.92 -6.62
N TYR A 139 -17.69 -9.86 -6.04
CA TYR A 139 -17.00 -9.74 -4.76
C TYR A 139 -15.56 -9.30 -5.00
N CYS A 140 -15.05 -8.41 -4.15
CA CYS A 140 -13.73 -7.80 -4.27
C CYS A 140 -12.84 -7.99 -3.03
N ASN A 141 -13.38 -8.26 -1.85
CA ASN A 141 -12.76 -8.09 -0.54
C ASN A 141 -12.42 -6.61 -0.27
N ALA A 142 -11.24 -6.15 -0.62
CA ALA A 142 -10.81 -4.74 -0.62
C ALA A 142 -11.04 -4.02 0.73
N GLU A 143 -11.01 -4.74 1.84
CA GLU A 143 -11.27 -4.27 3.22
C GLU A 143 -12.47 -3.32 3.29
N ILE A 144 -13.53 -3.65 2.57
CA ILE A 144 -14.81 -2.94 2.56
C ILE A 144 -15.93 -3.86 3.04
N ARG A 145 -17.02 -3.27 3.51
CA ARG A 145 -18.19 -4.01 4.00
C ARG A 145 -18.67 -5.06 2.97
N ASN A 146 -18.91 -6.28 3.45
CA ASN A 146 -19.34 -7.43 2.64
C ASN A 146 -18.44 -7.73 1.42
N GLY A 147 -17.18 -7.29 1.45
CA GLY A 147 -16.27 -7.45 0.30
C GLY A 147 -16.74 -6.72 -0.96
N GLY A 148 -17.48 -5.63 -0.80
CA GLY A 148 -17.99 -4.81 -1.90
C GLY A 148 -19.37 -5.25 -2.42
N LEU A 149 -19.97 -6.30 -1.88
CA LEU A 149 -21.37 -6.62 -2.18
C LEU A 149 -22.32 -5.70 -1.39
N PRO A 150 -23.39 -5.17 -2.02
CA PRO A 150 -24.40 -4.40 -1.33
C PRO A 150 -25.12 -5.19 -0.21
N ASP A 151 -25.56 -4.50 0.85
CA ASP A 151 -26.30 -5.13 1.95
C ASP A 151 -27.58 -5.83 1.47
N TRP A 152 -28.26 -5.27 0.47
CA TRP A 152 -29.49 -5.86 -0.09
C TRP A 152 -29.23 -7.13 -0.91
N ILE A 153 -28.00 -7.37 -1.41
CA ILE A 153 -27.57 -8.65 -1.99
C ILE A 153 -27.28 -9.67 -0.89
N VAL A 154 -26.48 -9.28 0.13
CA VAL A 154 -26.06 -10.21 1.19
C VAL A 154 -27.21 -10.57 2.11
N GLY A 155 -28.11 -9.63 2.40
CA GLY A 155 -29.31 -9.84 3.21
C GLY A 155 -30.49 -10.51 2.49
N ASN A 156 -30.35 -10.83 1.19
CA ASN A 156 -31.44 -11.47 0.44
C ASN A 156 -31.47 -12.98 0.70
N HIS A 157 -32.57 -13.46 1.26
CA HIS A 157 -32.73 -14.89 1.60
C HIS A 157 -33.27 -15.77 0.43
N ASN A 158 -33.57 -15.17 -0.73
CA ASN A 158 -34.10 -15.90 -1.88
C ASN A 158 -33.01 -16.59 -2.72
N PHE A 159 -31.73 -16.25 -2.50
CA PHE A 159 -30.60 -16.86 -3.18
C PHE A 159 -29.35 -16.87 -2.26
N ARG A 160 -28.35 -17.63 -2.67
CA ARG A 160 -27.02 -17.60 -2.07
C ARG A 160 -26.10 -16.70 -2.89
N ALA A 161 -25.57 -15.64 -2.30
CA ALA A 161 -24.53 -14.81 -2.92
C ALA A 161 -23.25 -15.63 -3.18
N ARG A 162 -22.44 -15.20 -4.15
CA ARG A 162 -21.22 -15.88 -4.59
C ARG A 162 -21.48 -17.36 -4.93
N SER A 163 -22.47 -17.61 -5.78
CA SER A 163 -22.83 -18.97 -6.21
C SER A 163 -23.45 -18.95 -7.61
N ASN A 164 -23.75 -20.15 -8.16
CA ASN A 164 -24.46 -20.30 -9.44
C ASN A 164 -25.99 -20.27 -9.28
N ASP A 165 -26.52 -19.73 -8.19
CA ASP A 165 -27.93 -19.46 -8.07
C ASP A 165 -28.41 -18.57 -9.23
N PRO A 166 -29.43 -18.95 -10.00
CA PRO A 166 -29.85 -18.21 -11.19
C PRO A 166 -30.24 -16.77 -10.89
N LEU A 167 -30.89 -16.50 -9.75
CA LEU A 167 -31.31 -15.15 -9.36
C LEU A 167 -30.07 -14.30 -8.99
N TYR A 168 -29.11 -14.88 -8.26
CA TYR A 168 -27.84 -14.18 -7.98
C TYR A 168 -27.09 -13.85 -9.28
N LEU A 169 -27.00 -14.79 -10.22
CA LEU A 169 -26.33 -14.57 -11.51
C LEU A 169 -27.05 -13.50 -12.36
N GLU A 170 -28.38 -13.34 -12.23
CA GLU A 170 -29.12 -12.25 -12.86
C GLU A 170 -28.71 -10.90 -12.32
N TYR A 171 -28.56 -10.75 -11.01
CA TYR A 171 -28.04 -9.53 -10.37
C TYR A 171 -26.59 -9.25 -10.79
N VAL A 172 -25.74 -10.26 -10.85
CA VAL A 172 -24.35 -10.11 -11.30
C VAL A 172 -24.31 -9.67 -12.76
N ARG A 173 -25.17 -10.22 -13.63
CA ARG A 173 -25.28 -9.79 -15.03
C ARG A 173 -25.62 -8.30 -15.12
N ARG A 174 -26.61 -7.86 -14.38
CA ARG A 174 -27.02 -6.44 -14.31
C ARG A 174 -25.84 -5.55 -13.88
N TRP A 175 -25.09 -5.99 -12.88
CA TRP A 175 -23.89 -5.28 -12.43
C TRP A 175 -22.80 -5.25 -13.53
N TYR A 176 -22.47 -6.37 -14.15
CA TYR A 176 -21.48 -6.44 -15.22
C TYR A 176 -21.86 -5.59 -16.42
N GLU A 177 -23.13 -5.58 -16.81
CA GLU A 177 -23.66 -4.71 -17.88
C GLU A 177 -23.54 -3.23 -17.53
N ALA A 178 -23.81 -2.88 -16.27
CA ALA A 178 -23.67 -1.51 -15.77
C ALA A 178 -22.20 -1.04 -15.81
N VAL A 179 -21.25 -1.86 -15.34
CA VAL A 179 -19.81 -1.56 -15.45
C VAL A 179 -19.38 -1.47 -16.91
N TYR A 180 -19.77 -2.43 -17.75
CA TYR A 180 -19.43 -2.42 -19.16
C TYR A 180 -19.93 -1.18 -19.90
N SER A 181 -21.10 -0.67 -19.53
CA SER A 181 -21.66 0.55 -20.11
C SER A 181 -20.74 1.77 -19.93
N GLN A 182 -19.94 1.81 -18.82
CA GLN A 182 -18.98 2.87 -18.53
C GLN A 182 -17.69 2.76 -19.35
N VAL A 183 -17.33 1.56 -19.81
CA VAL A 183 -16.06 1.27 -20.50
C VAL A 183 -16.27 0.75 -21.93
N LYS A 184 -17.47 0.84 -22.45
CA LYS A 184 -17.79 0.44 -23.82
C LYS A 184 -16.97 1.27 -24.82
N GLY A 185 -16.26 0.59 -25.75
CA GLY A 185 -15.35 1.26 -26.69
C GLY A 185 -13.97 1.60 -26.09
N MET A 186 -13.71 1.22 -24.82
CA MET A 186 -12.44 1.46 -24.16
C MET A 186 -11.60 0.18 -24.01
N MET A 187 -12.02 -0.93 -24.60
CA MET A 187 -11.17 -2.13 -24.65
C MET A 187 -9.94 -1.87 -25.52
N TYR A 188 -8.85 -2.57 -25.26
CA TYR A 188 -7.59 -2.37 -25.98
C TYR A 188 -7.71 -2.53 -27.49
N LYS A 189 -8.52 -3.48 -27.96
CA LYS A 189 -8.86 -3.67 -29.38
C LYS A 189 -9.49 -2.44 -30.05
N ASP A 190 -10.20 -1.64 -29.28
CA ASP A 190 -10.90 -0.42 -29.72
C ASP A 190 -10.01 0.84 -29.59
N GLY A 191 -8.73 0.64 -29.22
CA GLY A 191 -7.78 1.72 -28.93
C GLY A 191 -7.94 2.35 -27.54
N GLY A 192 -8.68 1.72 -26.65
CA GLY A 192 -8.80 2.09 -25.24
C GLY A 192 -7.68 1.52 -24.38
N PRO A 193 -7.62 1.88 -23.09
CA PRO A 193 -6.57 1.44 -22.21
C PRO A 193 -6.85 0.11 -21.51
N VAL A 194 -8.07 -0.45 -21.58
CA VAL A 194 -8.48 -1.65 -20.85
C VAL A 194 -7.89 -2.89 -21.53
N ILE A 195 -6.95 -3.55 -20.84
CA ILE A 195 -6.20 -4.71 -21.36
C ILE A 195 -6.59 -6.03 -20.67
N ALA A 196 -7.27 -5.96 -19.54
CA ALA A 196 -7.57 -7.13 -18.72
C ALA A 196 -8.79 -6.87 -17.82
N VAL A 197 -9.46 -7.96 -17.45
CA VAL A 197 -10.58 -7.95 -16.50
C VAL A 197 -10.39 -9.06 -15.47
N GLN A 198 -10.57 -8.75 -14.17
CA GLN A 198 -10.64 -9.75 -13.13
C GLN A 198 -12.10 -10.04 -12.76
N LEU A 199 -12.43 -11.32 -12.66
CA LEU A 199 -13.70 -11.86 -12.23
C LEU A 199 -13.55 -12.44 -10.84
N GLU A 200 -14.46 -12.11 -9.92
CA GLU A 200 -14.42 -12.57 -8.54
C GLU A 200 -13.09 -12.21 -7.82
N ASN A 201 -12.96 -12.60 -6.60
CA ASN A 201 -11.73 -12.47 -5.83
C ASN A 201 -11.68 -13.55 -4.75
N GLU A 202 -10.57 -14.28 -4.66
CA GLU A 202 -10.32 -15.29 -3.62
C GLU A 202 -11.53 -16.21 -3.41
N TYR A 203 -12.04 -16.77 -4.49
CA TYR A 203 -13.20 -17.66 -4.43
C TYR A 203 -12.78 -19.08 -4.07
N VAL A 204 -13.21 -19.54 -2.89
CA VAL A 204 -12.73 -20.80 -2.27
C VAL A 204 -13.84 -21.81 -1.94
N VAL A 205 -15.03 -21.68 -2.53
CA VAL A 205 -16.12 -22.62 -2.27
C VAL A 205 -15.83 -23.95 -2.99
N SER A 206 -15.40 -24.93 -2.22
CA SER A 206 -15.01 -26.26 -2.73
C SER A 206 -16.07 -26.88 -3.64
N GLY A 207 -15.63 -27.44 -4.77
CA GLY A 207 -16.47 -28.04 -5.80
C GLY A 207 -17.31 -27.07 -6.63
N GLN A 208 -17.25 -25.76 -6.34
CA GLN A 208 -17.98 -24.74 -7.09
C GLN A 208 -17.06 -23.74 -7.80
N ILE A 209 -15.77 -23.76 -7.53
CA ILE A 209 -14.83 -22.76 -8.04
C ILE A 209 -14.85 -22.72 -9.57
N ILE A 210 -14.53 -23.83 -10.21
CA ILE A 210 -14.47 -23.92 -11.68
C ILE A 210 -15.84 -23.61 -12.32
N PRO A 211 -16.98 -24.23 -11.88
CA PRO A 211 -18.29 -23.92 -12.45
C PRO A 211 -18.70 -22.45 -12.31
N HIS A 212 -18.41 -21.82 -11.18
CA HIS A 212 -18.79 -20.43 -10.91
C HIS A 212 -17.97 -19.46 -11.77
N LEU A 213 -16.64 -19.58 -11.73
CA LEU A 213 -15.75 -18.75 -12.53
C LEU A 213 -16.02 -18.90 -14.05
N THR A 214 -16.34 -20.13 -14.51
CA THR A 214 -16.71 -20.38 -15.91
C THR A 214 -18.03 -19.69 -16.26
N ALA A 215 -19.02 -19.70 -15.38
CA ALA A 215 -20.29 -18.99 -15.59
C ALA A 215 -20.10 -17.47 -15.67
N LEU A 216 -19.28 -16.90 -14.78
CA LEU A 216 -18.96 -15.47 -14.79
C LEU A 216 -18.19 -15.08 -16.07
N LYS A 217 -17.20 -15.88 -16.48
CA LYS A 217 -16.47 -15.64 -17.73
C LYS A 217 -17.39 -15.62 -18.92
N ARG A 218 -18.24 -16.65 -19.07
CA ARG A 218 -19.19 -16.72 -20.17
C ARG A 218 -20.08 -15.49 -20.22
N MET A 219 -20.61 -15.07 -19.06
CA MET A 219 -21.43 -13.87 -18.92
C MET A 219 -20.67 -12.61 -19.35
N ALA A 220 -19.44 -12.43 -18.90
CA ALA A 220 -18.63 -11.28 -19.26
C ALA A 220 -18.34 -11.23 -20.77
N VAL A 221 -18.03 -12.36 -21.39
CA VAL A 221 -17.84 -12.45 -22.85
C VAL A 221 -19.13 -12.11 -23.61
N GLU A 222 -20.28 -12.65 -23.18
CA GLU A 222 -21.60 -12.36 -23.79
C GLU A 222 -21.95 -10.87 -23.72
N ILE A 223 -21.57 -10.18 -22.66
CA ILE A 223 -21.79 -8.73 -22.47
C ILE A 223 -20.88 -7.92 -23.39
N GLY A 224 -19.67 -8.41 -23.68
CA GLY A 224 -18.75 -7.76 -24.61
C GLY A 224 -17.36 -7.46 -24.08
N TYR A 225 -16.99 -7.94 -22.91
CA TYR A 225 -15.62 -7.86 -22.40
C TYR A 225 -14.70 -8.75 -23.25
N ASP A 226 -13.93 -8.15 -24.13
CA ASP A 226 -13.10 -8.84 -25.13
C ASP A 226 -11.60 -8.62 -24.85
N VAL A 227 -11.18 -9.05 -23.67
CA VAL A 227 -9.82 -8.99 -23.16
C VAL A 227 -9.53 -10.27 -22.35
N PRO A 228 -8.26 -10.59 -22.05
CA PRO A 228 -7.93 -11.67 -21.12
C PRO A 228 -8.60 -11.50 -19.76
N MET A 229 -9.06 -12.62 -19.21
CA MET A 229 -9.76 -12.66 -17.92
C MET A 229 -8.93 -13.35 -16.87
N TYR A 230 -8.96 -12.81 -15.66
CA TYR A 230 -8.14 -13.18 -14.54
C TYR A 230 -8.99 -13.43 -13.29
N THR A 231 -8.41 -14.12 -12.31
CA THR A 231 -8.96 -14.23 -10.96
C THR A 231 -7.85 -14.32 -9.94
N MET A 232 -8.13 -13.86 -8.74
CA MET A 232 -7.18 -13.93 -7.62
C MET A 232 -7.26 -15.30 -6.95
N THR A 233 -6.11 -15.94 -6.73
CA THR A 233 -5.99 -17.30 -6.20
C THR A 233 -4.95 -17.38 -5.09
N HIS A 234 -5.18 -16.72 -3.96
CA HIS A 234 -4.23 -16.74 -2.83
C HIS A 234 -4.14 -18.06 -2.09
N TRP A 235 -5.24 -18.79 -2.06
CA TRP A 235 -5.41 -19.92 -1.17
C TRP A 235 -4.73 -21.19 -1.71
N LEU A 236 -4.17 -21.99 -0.82
CA LEU A 236 -3.47 -23.26 -1.14
C LEU A 236 -4.31 -24.22 -1.97
N ASP A 237 -5.63 -24.26 -1.75
CA ASP A 237 -6.58 -25.12 -2.45
C ASP A 237 -7.32 -24.43 -3.60
N SER A 238 -6.84 -23.27 -4.04
CA SER A 238 -7.50 -22.53 -5.10
C SER A 238 -7.39 -23.24 -6.43
N GLU A 239 -8.54 -23.54 -7.00
CA GLU A 239 -8.68 -24.04 -8.37
C GLU A 239 -9.09 -22.89 -9.30
N TYR A 240 -8.83 -23.06 -10.59
CA TYR A 240 -9.29 -22.12 -11.61
C TYR A 240 -9.51 -22.87 -12.94
N PRO A 241 -10.36 -22.37 -13.85
CA PRO A 241 -10.57 -22.98 -15.18
C PRO A 241 -9.30 -22.79 -16.04
N LYS A 242 -8.47 -23.82 -16.13
CA LYS A 242 -7.19 -23.81 -16.86
C LYS A 242 -7.39 -23.49 -18.35
N GLY A 243 -6.56 -22.59 -18.88
CA GLY A 243 -6.68 -22.08 -20.24
C GLY A 243 -7.87 -21.15 -20.49
N GLU A 244 -8.76 -21.01 -19.51
CA GLU A 244 -10.00 -20.22 -19.57
C GLU A 244 -9.89 -18.91 -18.75
N ILE A 245 -9.20 -18.94 -17.61
CA ILE A 245 -8.94 -17.81 -16.74
C ILE A 245 -7.48 -17.87 -16.31
N ILE A 246 -6.81 -16.73 -16.18
CA ILE A 246 -5.42 -16.64 -15.74
C ILE A 246 -5.41 -16.39 -14.22
N PRO A 247 -4.68 -17.19 -13.42
CA PRO A 247 -4.59 -16.98 -12.00
C PRO A 247 -3.63 -15.84 -11.67
N TYR A 248 -3.98 -15.05 -10.66
CA TYR A 248 -3.08 -14.13 -9.98
C TYR A 248 -2.67 -14.67 -8.62
N ALA A 249 -1.45 -14.37 -8.22
CA ALA A 249 -0.95 -14.62 -6.88
C ALA A 249 -0.79 -13.30 -6.08
N GLY A 250 -0.71 -13.41 -4.76
CA GLY A 250 -0.43 -12.30 -3.86
C GLY A 250 0.48 -12.72 -2.72
N PHE A 251 1.25 -11.76 -2.19
CA PHE A 251 2.23 -11.99 -1.14
C PHE A 251 2.35 -10.74 -0.28
N TYR A 252 1.92 -10.85 0.97
CA TYR A 252 1.99 -9.75 1.93
C TYR A 252 3.12 -9.98 2.94
N ILE A 253 3.83 -8.91 3.26
CA ILE A 253 4.87 -8.91 4.30
C ILE A 253 4.22 -9.08 5.68
N GLU A 254 3.09 -8.41 5.87
CA GLU A 254 2.33 -8.45 7.12
C GLU A 254 0.88 -8.87 6.81
N ALA A 255 0.31 -9.65 7.71
CA ALA A 255 -1.09 -10.07 7.66
C ALA A 255 -1.87 -9.46 8.86
N PRO A 256 -2.14 -8.15 8.87
CA PRO A 256 -2.71 -7.45 10.02
C PRO A 256 -4.17 -7.83 10.29
N TRP A 257 -4.85 -8.47 9.33
CA TRP A 257 -6.19 -9.05 9.48
C TRP A 257 -6.23 -10.28 10.39
N THR A 258 -5.08 -10.88 10.70
CA THR A 258 -5.02 -11.94 11.72
C THR A 258 -5.22 -11.31 13.09
N THR A 259 -6.15 -11.82 13.85
CA THR A 259 -6.65 -11.21 15.10
C THR A 259 -5.72 -11.30 16.30
N SER A 260 -4.47 -11.78 16.15
CA SER A 260 -3.59 -11.92 17.30
C SER A 260 -2.74 -10.66 17.50
N GLY A 261 -3.01 -9.95 18.59
CA GLY A 261 -2.10 -8.94 19.15
C GLY A 261 -0.84 -9.53 19.79
N LYS A 262 -0.44 -10.74 19.41
CA LYS A 262 0.77 -11.40 19.92
C LYS A 262 1.99 -10.93 19.14
N ASN A 263 3.11 -10.82 19.87
CA ASN A 263 4.41 -10.47 19.30
C ASN A 263 5.02 -11.58 18.40
N GLU A 264 4.37 -12.74 18.32
CA GLU A 264 4.83 -13.83 17.47
C GLU A 264 4.57 -13.48 16.02
N VAL A 265 5.64 -13.32 15.28
CA VAL A 265 5.59 -13.17 13.83
C VAL A 265 5.43 -14.57 13.23
N PRO A 266 4.37 -14.81 12.47
CA PRO A 266 4.25 -16.05 11.75
C PRO A 266 5.36 -16.16 10.71
N VAL A 267 5.84 -17.37 10.55
CA VAL A 267 6.72 -17.73 9.46
C VAL A 267 5.87 -17.86 8.21
N SER A 268 6.27 -17.19 7.16
CA SER A 268 5.53 -17.14 5.91
C SER A 268 6.43 -17.52 4.73
N ASN A 269 5.83 -18.03 3.67
CA ASN A 269 6.54 -18.36 2.42
C ASN A 269 7.15 -17.12 1.75
N PHE A 270 6.78 -15.93 2.14
CA PHE A 270 7.34 -14.74 1.51
C PHE A 270 8.85 -14.59 1.78
N GLU A 271 9.37 -15.19 2.86
CA GLU A 271 10.80 -15.15 3.23
C GLU A 271 11.69 -16.07 2.39
N PHE A 272 11.13 -16.79 1.41
CA PHE A 272 11.88 -17.83 0.67
C PHE A 272 11.74 -17.68 -0.84
N PHE A 273 12.81 -18.05 -1.56
CA PHE A 273 12.68 -18.40 -2.97
C PHE A 273 12.07 -19.80 -3.08
N THR A 274 10.86 -19.88 -3.52
CA THR A 274 10.07 -21.10 -3.62
C THR A 274 9.29 -21.18 -4.94
N TYR A 275 9.02 -22.39 -5.44
CA TYR A 275 8.11 -22.61 -6.56
C TYR A 275 6.63 -22.48 -6.16
N ASN A 276 6.33 -22.39 -4.88
CA ASN A 276 4.98 -22.17 -4.40
C ASN A 276 4.53 -20.77 -4.79
N ARG A 277 3.46 -20.68 -5.57
CA ARG A 277 2.85 -19.44 -6.05
C ARG A 277 1.66 -19.01 -5.20
N LEU A 278 1.37 -19.75 -4.15
CA LEU A 278 0.27 -19.47 -3.23
C LEU A 278 0.82 -18.85 -1.95
N SER A 279 0.10 -17.89 -1.41
CA SER A 279 0.46 -17.30 -0.14
C SER A 279 -0.09 -18.15 1.00
N ASP A 280 0.70 -18.33 2.03
CA ASP A 280 0.34 -19.04 3.27
C ASP A 280 0.09 -18.08 4.44
N ASN A 281 0.24 -16.77 4.24
CA ASN A 281 0.02 -15.77 5.27
C ASN A 281 -1.31 -15.02 5.14
N ILE A 282 -2.25 -15.56 4.37
CA ILE A 282 -3.61 -15.03 4.22
C ILE A 282 -4.58 -15.91 4.99
N GLY A 283 -5.38 -15.30 5.85
CA GLY A 283 -6.37 -15.97 6.65
C GLY A 283 -5.86 -16.42 8.01
N THR A 284 -6.52 -17.38 8.61
CA THR A 284 -6.17 -17.97 9.91
C THR A 284 -4.91 -18.81 9.85
N ASP A 285 -4.32 -18.89 8.73
CA ASP A 285 -3.37 -19.90 8.33
C ASP A 285 -1.95 -19.38 8.39
N ILE A 286 -1.65 -18.80 9.50
CA ILE A 286 -0.32 -18.88 10.03
C ILE A 286 -0.14 -20.36 10.35
N ILE A 287 -0.02 -21.17 9.31
CA ILE A 287 0.42 -22.53 9.45
C ILE A 287 1.76 -22.42 10.14
N LYS A 288 1.84 -22.98 11.32
CA LYS A 288 3.10 -23.15 12.02
C LYS A 288 3.97 -24.03 11.16
N ILE A 289 4.68 -23.44 10.22
CA ILE A 289 5.77 -24.11 9.53
C ILE A 289 6.93 -24.10 10.53
N GLU A 290 6.83 -24.95 11.53
CA GLU A 290 7.97 -25.36 12.32
C GLU A 290 8.72 -26.40 11.47
N GLY A 291 9.80 -25.97 10.82
CA GLY A 291 10.62 -26.89 10.06
C GLY A 291 10.96 -26.42 8.64
N ASP A 292 11.36 -27.36 7.83
CA ASP A 292 11.73 -27.13 6.43
C ASP A 292 10.46 -26.79 5.62
N VAL A 293 10.55 -25.75 4.78
CA VAL A 293 9.50 -25.44 3.82
C VAL A 293 9.50 -26.54 2.75
N GLU A 294 8.50 -27.41 2.77
CA GLU A 294 8.28 -28.30 1.62
C GLU A 294 8.03 -27.43 0.40
N SER A 295 9.00 -27.39 -0.52
CA SER A 295 8.70 -26.86 -1.84
C SER A 295 7.66 -27.79 -2.44
N LEU A 296 6.43 -27.30 -2.63
CA LEU A 296 5.48 -28.01 -3.46
C LEU A 296 6.14 -28.11 -4.84
N SER A 297 6.76 -29.25 -5.07
CA SER A 297 7.53 -29.56 -6.25
C SER A 297 6.56 -29.57 -7.43
N GLY A 298 6.69 -28.62 -8.30
CA GLY A 298 5.97 -28.62 -9.56
C GLY A 298 6.19 -27.30 -10.24
N GLU A 299 7.04 -27.28 -11.25
CA GLU A 299 7.02 -26.21 -12.24
C GLU A 299 5.60 -26.15 -12.82
N ASN A 300 4.77 -25.24 -12.33
CA ASN A 300 3.47 -24.99 -12.94
C ASN A 300 3.69 -24.13 -14.19
N ASN A 301 3.94 -24.77 -15.30
CA ASN A 301 4.15 -24.13 -16.60
C ASN A 301 2.86 -24.01 -17.42
N GLU A 302 1.69 -24.28 -16.84
CA GLU A 302 0.40 -24.19 -17.54
C GLU A 302 -0.14 -22.75 -17.61
N SER A 303 0.27 -21.90 -16.68
CA SER A 303 -0.07 -20.47 -16.61
C SER A 303 1.15 -19.64 -16.19
N PRO A 304 1.22 -18.36 -16.59
CA PRO A 304 2.31 -17.49 -16.16
C PRO A 304 2.26 -17.26 -14.65
N PHE A 305 3.41 -17.01 -14.04
CA PHE A 305 3.45 -16.51 -12.67
C PHE A 305 3.26 -14.99 -12.68
N PHE A 306 2.02 -14.59 -12.51
CA PHE A 306 1.62 -13.19 -12.42
C PHE A 306 1.13 -12.90 -11.01
N THR A 307 1.42 -11.70 -10.50
CA THR A 307 0.94 -11.23 -9.21
C THR A 307 0.03 -10.02 -9.41
N CYS A 308 -0.94 -9.82 -8.52
CA CYS A 308 -1.70 -8.57 -8.45
C CYS A 308 -1.76 -7.98 -7.05
N GLU A 309 -1.32 -8.72 -6.05
CA GLU A 309 -1.38 -8.28 -4.66
C GLU A 309 -0.05 -8.55 -3.92
N VAL A 310 1.04 -7.98 -4.43
CA VAL A 310 2.29 -7.92 -3.67
C VAL A 310 2.22 -6.72 -2.73
N GLY A 311 2.13 -7.00 -1.42
CA GLY A 311 2.13 -5.96 -0.40
C GLY A 311 3.53 -5.37 -0.24
N VAL A 312 3.68 -4.08 -0.51
CA VAL A 312 4.90 -3.31 -0.22
C VAL A 312 4.70 -2.39 0.98
N GLY A 313 3.47 -2.12 1.34
CA GLY A 313 3.01 -1.54 2.59
C GLY A 313 1.98 -2.45 3.24
N SER A 314 1.31 -1.98 4.27
CA SER A 314 0.23 -2.70 4.95
C SER A 314 -0.80 -1.73 5.53
N THR A 315 -2.06 -2.17 5.61
CA THR A 315 -3.04 -1.45 6.42
C THR A 315 -2.88 -1.81 7.90
N THR A 316 -3.35 -0.95 8.79
CA THR A 316 -3.42 -1.24 10.22
C THR A 316 -4.76 -1.84 10.57
N PHE A 317 -4.76 -2.79 11.51
CA PHE A 317 -5.97 -3.30 12.17
C PHE A 317 -5.90 -3.01 13.66
N TYR A 318 -7.04 -2.99 14.32
CA TYR A 318 -7.09 -2.56 15.72
C TYR A 318 -6.05 -3.24 16.62
N PRO A 319 -5.91 -4.59 16.62
CA PRO A 319 -4.94 -5.24 17.50
C PRO A 319 -3.49 -5.22 16.97
N ARG A 320 -3.27 -4.72 15.74
CA ARG A 320 -1.96 -4.84 15.08
C ARG A 320 -1.57 -3.58 14.32
N ARG A 321 -0.65 -2.81 14.90
CA ARG A 321 -0.16 -1.51 14.42
C ARG A 321 1.18 -1.69 13.68
N ALA A 322 1.14 -2.48 12.60
CA ALA A 322 2.31 -2.75 11.78
C ALA A 322 2.77 -1.49 11.03
N VAL A 323 4.08 -1.28 10.99
CA VAL A 323 4.75 -0.32 10.10
C VAL A 323 5.77 -1.11 9.30
N VAL A 324 5.57 -1.21 8.00
CA VAL A 324 6.43 -2.02 7.13
C VAL A 324 7.75 -1.28 6.88
N PRO A 325 8.91 -1.88 7.24
CA PRO A 325 10.21 -1.35 6.88
C PRO A 325 10.43 -1.34 5.37
N GLU A 326 11.08 -0.32 4.84
CA GLU A 326 11.25 -0.14 3.40
C GLU A 326 12.07 -1.25 2.73
N GLU A 327 13.10 -1.77 3.42
CA GLU A 327 13.94 -2.86 2.94
C GLU A 327 13.13 -4.13 2.67
N LEU A 328 12.05 -4.36 3.42
CA LEU A 328 11.19 -5.53 3.20
C LEU A 328 10.33 -5.40 1.95
N ALA A 329 9.99 -4.18 1.54
CA ALA A 329 9.32 -3.97 0.26
C ALA A 329 10.21 -4.38 -0.92
N GLY A 330 11.48 -3.95 -0.91
CA GLY A 330 12.47 -4.35 -1.90
C GLY A 330 12.72 -5.85 -1.91
N GLU A 331 12.90 -6.44 -0.72
CA GLU A 331 13.10 -7.88 -0.58
C GLU A 331 11.93 -8.70 -1.11
N ASN A 332 10.68 -8.34 -0.76
CA ASN A 332 9.50 -9.05 -1.26
C ASN A 332 9.44 -9.05 -2.79
N ILE A 333 9.78 -7.92 -3.44
CA ILE A 333 9.87 -7.83 -4.90
C ILE A 333 11.00 -8.73 -5.42
N ASN A 334 12.18 -8.65 -4.81
CA ASN A 334 13.35 -9.47 -5.17
C ASN A 334 13.04 -10.96 -5.13
N LEU A 335 12.38 -11.42 -4.07
CA LEU A 335 11.96 -12.82 -3.92
C LEU A 335 10.98 -13.24 -5.02
N ARG A 336 9.95 -12.43 -5.30
CA ARG A 336 8.95 -12.77 -6.36
C ARG A 336 9.60 -12.84 -7.73
N LEU A 337 10.46 -11.89 -8.06
CA LEU A 337 11.20 -11.92 -9.31
C LEU A 337 12.09 -13.16 -9.40
N GLY A 338 12.84 -13.47 -8.36
CA GLY A 338 13.67 -14.67 -8.31
C GLY A 338 12.88 -15.97 -8.42
N CYS A 339 11.67 -16.02 -7.88
CA CYS A 339 10.73 -17.15 -8.01
C CYS A 339 10.10 -17.27 -9.41
N GLY A 340 10.31 -16.31 -10.32
CA GLY A 340 9.83 -16.37 -11.68
C GLY A 340 8.62 -15.49 -11.99
N ALA A 341 8.26 -14.55 -11.12
CA ALA A 341 7.17 -13.62 -11.42
C ALA A 341 7.46 -12.78 -12.66
N ASN A 342 6.52 -12.73 -13.59
CA ASN A 342 6.58 -12.04 -14.88
C ASN A 342 5.50 -10.97 -15.07
N LEU A 343 4.81 -10.61 -14.03
CA LEU A 343 4.01 -9.41 -13.83
C LEU A 343 4.05 -9.09 -12.34
N MET A 344 4.46 -7.87 -12.00
CA MET A 344 4.52 -7.41 -10.62
C MET A 344 3.34 -6.49 -10.35
N GLY A 345 2.35 -6.98 -9.61
CA GLY A 345 1.17 -6.23 -9.21
C GLY A 345 1.20 -5.89 -7.73
N TYR A 346 1.14 -4.61 -7.40
CA TYR A 346 1.22 -4.11 -6.03
C TYR A 346 -0.16 -3.81 -5.45
N TYR A 347 -0.38 -4.19 -4.22
CA TYR A 347 -1.57 -3.86 -3.46
C TYR A 347 -1.21 -3.29 -2.08
N MET A 348 -1.51 -2.02 -1.75
CA MET A 348 -1.93 -0.93 -2.62
C MET A 348 -0.72 -0.20 -3.18
N TYR A 349 -0.84 0.40 -4.36
CA TYR A 349 0.14 1.36 -4.88
C TYR A 349 -0.23 2.80 -4.54
N VAL A 350 -1.51 3.09 -4.52
CA VAL A 350 -2.08 4.39 -4.11
C VAL A 350 -3.05 4.17 -2.97
N GLY A 351 -2.81 4.82 -1.85
CA GLY A 351 -3.74 4.87 -0.73
C GLY A 351 -4.97 5.73 -1.02
N GLY A 352 -5.97 5.64 -0.17
CA GLY A 352 -7.21 6.39 -0.36
C GLY A 352 -8.01 6.56 0.93
N SER A 353 -9.17 7.17 0.79
CA SER A 353 -10.14 7.38 1.88
C SER A 353 -11.44 6.66 1.55
N ASN A 354 -11.91 5.80 2.44
CA ASN A 354 -13.18 5.10 2.27
C ASN A 354 -14.36 6.08 2.28
N PRO A 355 -15.26 6.05 1.28
CA PRO A 355 -16.54 6.74 1.41
C PRO A 355 -17.40 6.05 2.47
N VAL A 356 -18.06 6.81 3.32
CA VAL A 356 -18.83 6.24 4.46
C VAL A 356 -20.24 5.76 4.09
N GLY A 357 -20.80 6.22 2.97
CA GLY A 357 -22.18 5.91 2.58
C GLY A 357 -23.23 6.54 3.48
N GLN A 358 -24.49 6.20 3.25
CA GLN A 358 -25.60 6.67 4.07
C GLN A 358 -25.81 5.83 5.34
N LYS A 359 -25.62 4.51 5.25
CA LYS A 359 -25.64 3.59 6.38
C LYS A 359 -24.25 3.29 6.90
N ARG A 360 -23.49 2.54 6.14
CA ARG A 360 -22.11 2.14 6.42
C ARG A 360 -21.54 1.34 5.24
N THR A 361 -20.43 1.76 4.68
CA THR A 361 -19.75 1.04 3.59
C THR A 361 -18.41 0.42 4.01
N TYR A 362 -17.78 0.94 5.07
CA TYR A 362 -16.47 0.49 5.56
C TYR A 362 -16.55 -0.84 6.34
N GLN A 363 -15.45 -1.56 6.42
CA GLN A 363 -15.27 -2.74 7.26
C GLN A 363 -15.04 -2.31 8.73
N SER A 364 -15.50 -3.10 9.70
CA SER A 364 -15.43 -2.71 11.12
C SER A 364 -14.10 -2.99 11.81
N SER A 365 -13.21 -3.76 11.21
CA SER A 365 -11.95 -4.23 11.83
C SER A 365 -10.74 -3.33 11.58
N GLY A 366 -10.79 -2.49 10.55
CA GLY A 366 -9.77 -1.51 10.21
C GLY A 366 -10.23 -0.07 10.46
N PRO A 367 -9.40 0.93 10.11
CA PRO A 367 -9.83 2.32 10.07
C PRO A 367 -11.07 2.49 9.17
N ARG A 368 -11.95 3.42 9.55
CA ARG A 368 -13.21 3.65 8.83
C ARG A 368 -13.00 4.44 7.56
N ILE A 369 -12.22 5.51 7.66
CA ILE A 369 -11.93 6.44 6.58
C ILE A 369 -10.60 6.12 5.92
N SER A 370 -9.51 6.07 6.71
CA SER A 370 -8.19 5.89 6.15
C SER A 370 -8.04 4.53 5.47
N TYR A 371 -7.65 4.55 4.21
CA TYR A 371 -7.20 3.40 3.45
C TYR A 371 -5.81 3.70 2.87
N ASP A 372 -4.96 4.29 3.70
CA ASP A 372 -3.61 4.72 3.34
C ASP A 372 -2.71 3.56 2.92
N TYR A 373 -2.86 2.42 3.56
CA TYR A 373 -2.16 1.16 3.27
C TYR A 373 -0.63 1.26 3.33
N GLN A 374 -0.08 2.35 3.88
CA GLN A 374 1.35 2.68 3.81
C GLN A 374 1.90 2.53 2.37
N ALA A 375 1.07 2.89 1.40
CA ALA A 375 1.32 2.70 -0.02
C ALA A 375 2.48 3.59 -0.53
N PRO A 376 3.09 3.25 -1.67
CA PRO A 376 4.08 4.10 -2.33
C PRO A 376 3.60 5.52 -2.58
N VAL A 377 2.33 5.71 -2.97
CA VAL A 377 1.64 7.00 -2.95
C VAL A 377 0.61 6.96 -1.84
N ARG A 378 0.83 7.73 -0.78
CA ARG A 378 0.00 7.76 0.43
C ARG A 378 -1.38 8.38 0.16
N GLU A 379 -2.31 8.22 1.09
CA GLU A 379 -3.71 8.67 1.03
C GLU A 379 -3.86 10.13 0.56
N PHE A 380 -3.00 11.02 1.01
CA PHE A 380 -3.02 12.45 0.66
C PHE A 380 -1.89 12.85 -0.31
N GLY A 381 -1.40 11.90 -1.09
CA GLY A 381 -0.51 12.14 -2.21
C GLY A 381 0.97 12.35 -1.86
N THR A 382 1.37 12.22 -0.59
CA THR A 382 2.79 12.14 -0.21
C THR A 382 3.39 10.81 -0.69
N LEU A 383 4.70 10.74 -0.82
CA LEU A 383 5.38 9.47 -1.09
C LEU A 383 5.61 8.72 0.22
N GLY A 384 5.29 7.43 0.22
CA GLY A 384 5.69 6.50 1.28
C GLY A 384 7.17 6.17 1.20
N THR A 385 7.78 5.76 2.31
CA THR A 385 9.19 5.33 2.35
C THR A 385 9.45 4.16 1.41
N VAL A 386 8.49 3.26 1.27
CA VAL A 386 8.55 2.10 0.36
C VAL A 386 8.61 2.47 -1.14
N MET A 387 8.39 3.74 -1.50
CA MET A 387 8.47 4.20 -2.88
C MET A 387 9.88 4.05 -3.45
N GLN A 388 10.91 4.31 -2.64
CA GLN A 388 12.30 4.25 -3.08
C GLN A 388 12.66 2.85 -3.58
N GLU A 389 12.38 1.84 -2.77
CA GLU A 389 12.60 0.44 -3.14
C GLU A 389 11.75 0.03 -4.34
N THR A 390 10.47 0.36 -4.30
CA THR A 390 9.51 -0.05 -5.34
C THR A 390 9.92 0.47 -6.72
N LYS A 391 10.28 1.76 -6.84
CA LYS A 391 10.61 2.36 -8.14
C LYS A 391 11.93 1.84 -8.75
N LYS A 392 12.94 1.48 -7.94
CA LYS A 392 14.18 0.85 -8.43
C LYS A 392 13.87 -0.43 -9.20
N TYR A 393 13.06 -1.31 -8.61
CA TYR A 393 12.63 -2.54 -9.26
C TYR A 393 11.70 -2.31 -10.44
N ASN A 394 10.83 -1.29 -10.38
CA ASN A 394 9.95 -0.95 -11.50
C ASN A 394 10.75 -0.55 -12.74
N TYR A 395 11.78 0.30 -12.56
CA TYR A 395 12.65 0.70 -13.67
C TYR A 395 13.47 -0.49 -14.18
N PHE A 396 13.95 -1.36 -13.27
CA PHE A 396 14.63 -2.59 -13.67
C PHE A 396 13.73 -3.47 -14.54
N MET A 397 12.49 -3.73 -14.11
CA MET A 397 11.54 -4.54 -14.87
C MET A 397 11.20 -3.93 -16.22
N ASN A 398 11.07 -2.61 -16.31
CA ASN A 398 10.77 -1.93 -17.56
C ASN A 398 11.93 -2.04 -18.56
N ASP A 399 13.16 -1.88 -18.12
CA ASP A 399 14.33 -1.82 -19.02
C ASP A 399 14.93 -3.20 -19.32
N PHE A 400 14.93 -4.09 -18.33
CA PHE A 400 15.52 -5.42 -18.44
C PHE A 400 14.48 -6.54 -18.57
N GLY A 401 13.18 -6.21 -18.53
CA GLY A 401 12.08 -7.13 -18.72
C GLY A 401 12.19 -8.00 -19.96
N PRO A 402 12.59 -7.48 -21.13
CA PRO A 402 12.76 -8.30 -22.32
C PRO A 402 13.76 -9.46 -22.17
N SER A 403 14.80 -9.31 -21.34
CA SER A 403 15.76 -10.37 -21.03
C SER A 403 15.34 -11.22 -19.81
N LEU A 404 14.59 -10.64 -18.87
CA LEU A 404 14.15 -11.32 -17.67
C LEU A 404 12.93 -12.23 -17.91
N ALA A 405 11.94 -11.76 -18.68
CA ALA A 405 10.68 -12.48 -18.88
C ALA A 405 10.85 -13.91 -19.45
N PRO A 406 11.70 -14.16 -20.47
CA PRO A 406 11.93 -15.50 -20.98
C PRO A 406 12.80 -16.37 -20.05
N ALA A 407 13.50 -15.76 -19.07
CA ALA A 407 14.39 -16.46 -18.17
C ALA A 407 13.59 -17.26 -17.12
N VAL A 408 13.75 -18.58 -17.10
CA VAL A 408 13.09 -19.46 -16.15
C VAL A 408 13.80 -19.46 -14.80
N ALA A 409 13.04 -19.66 -13.73
CA ALA A 409 13.58 -19.72 -12.38
C ALA A 409 14.21 -21.08 -12.10
N TYR A 410 15.38 -21.07 -11.49
CA TYR A 410 16.07 -22.22 -10.90
C TYR A 410 16.24 -21.97 -9.40
N LEU A 411 15.63 -22.83 -8.60
CA LEU A 411 15.61 -22.72 -7.14
C LEU A 411 16.31 -23.94 -6.54
N PRO A 412 17.34 -23.77 -5.67
CA PRO A 412 18.01 -24.89 -5.04
C PRO A 412 17.15 -25.46 -3.91
N THR A 413 17.26 -26.78 -3.70
CA THR A 413 16.61 -27.46 -2.57
C THR A 413 17.10 -26.97 -1.20
N SER A 414 18.27 -26.34 -1.14
CA SER A 414 18.77 -25.71 0.09
C SER A 414 17.90 -24.58 0.62
N ASN A 415 17.09 -23.93 -0.25
CA ASN A 415 16.15 -22.88 0.17
C ASN A 415 15.02 -23.39 1.06
N GLN A 416 14.74 -24.68 1.06
CA GLN A 416 13.76 -25.29 1.96
C GLN A 416 14.10 -25.11 3.44
N LYS A 417 15.40 -24.84 3.73
CA LYS A 417 15.88 -24.62 5.09
C LYS A 417 16.08 -23.14 5.37
N ARG A 418 15.40 -22.66 6.39
CA ARG A 418 15.43 -21.26 6.80
C ARG A 418 16.84 -20.78 7.21
N GLU A 419 17.64 -21.64 7.83
CA GLU A 419 19.01 -21.33 8.25
C GLU A 419 19.99 -21.13 7.09
N ASN A 420 19.65 -21.58 5.89
CA ASN A 420 20.49 -21.44 4.71
C ASN A 420 20.34 -20.06 4.06
N LEU A 421 21.41 -19.57 3.44
CA LEU A 421 21.32 -18.41 2.56
C LEU A 421 20.33 -18.70 1.43
N GLN A 422 19.35 -17.82 1.25
CA GLN A 422 18.36 -17.94 0.21
C GLN A 422 18.90 -17.38 -1.10
N TRP A 423 18.79 -18.13 -2.20
CA TRP A 423 19.17 -17.65 -3.52
C TRP A 423 18.36 -18.32 -4.63
N ALA A 424 18.30 -17.65 -5.76
CA ALA A 424 17.65 -18.14 -6.97
C ALA A 424 18.41 -17.66 -8.20
N VAL A 425 18.22 -18.33 -9.33
CA VAL A 425 18.73 -17.88 -10.62
C VAL A 425 17.59 -17.86 -11.63
N ARG A 426 17.44 -16.78 -12.36
CA ARG A 426 16.64 -16.74 -13.57
C ARG A 426 17.57 -16.79 -14.78
N THR A 427 17.30 -17.68 -15.74
CA THR A 427 18.20 -17.86 -16.88
C THR A 427 17.44 -18.36 -18.13
N ASP A 428 17.95 -17.98 -19.30
CA ASP A 428 17.61 -18.54 -20.60
C ASP A 428 18.63 -19.64 -21.05
N GLY A 429 19.54 -20.06 -20.15
CA GLY A 429 20.63 -21.02 -20.40
C GLY A 429 21.91 -20.39 -20.88
N LYS A 430 21.92 -19.12 -21.25
CA LYS A 430 23.10 -18.37 -21.69
C LYS A 430 23.37 -17.16 -20.83
N SER A 431 22.35 -16.41 -20.51
CA SER A 431 22.33 -15.21 -19.70
C SER A 431 21.38 -15.35 -18.52
N GLY A 432 21.39 -14.41 -17.60
CA GLY A 432 20.45 -14.42 -16.49
C GLY A 432 20.77 -13.44 -15.38
N TYR A 433 20.09 -13.71 -14.25
CA TYR A 433 20.17 -12.93 -13.03
C TYR A 433 20.26 -13.87 -11.83
N LEU A 434 21.18 -13.57 -10.92
CA LEU A 434 21.33 -14.23 -9.63
C LEU A 434 20.63 -13.37 -8.57
N PHE A 435 19.69 -13.96 -7.86
CA PHE A 435 18.97 -13.34 -6.74
C PHE A 435 19.44 -13.92 -5.43
N CYS A 436 19.52 -13.10 -4.39
CA CYS A 436 19.92 -13.52 -3.06
C CYS A 436 19.12 -12.75 -2.01
N SER A 437 18.83 -13.39 -0.87
CA SER A 437 18.25 -12.76 0.31
C SER A 437 18.80 -13.37 1.58
N ASN A 438 19.14 -12.51 2.53
CA ASN A 438 19.52 -12.85 3.90
C ASN A 438 18.67 -12.07 4.90
N ILE A 439 17.39 -11.84 4.59
CA ILE A 439 16.42 -11.17 5.48
C ILE A 439 15.51 -12.19 6.15
N LEU A 440 15.18 -11.96 7.42
CA LEU A 440 14.02 -12.51 8.11
C LEU A 440 13.27 -11.39 8.79
N TYR A 441 11.97 -11.29 8.52
CA TYR A 441 11.14 -10.26 9.10
C TYR A 441 11.13 -10.35 10.64
N ARG A 442 11.45 -9.24 11.31
CA ARG A 442 11.55 -9.11 12.78
C ARG A 442 12.50 -10.09 13.45
N ARG A 443 13.46 -10.63 12.72
CA ARG A 443 14.46 -11.56 13.23
C ARG A 443 15.82 -11.23 12.68
N HIS A 444 16.87 -11.64 13.39
CA HIS A 444 18.24 -11.53 12.93
C HIS A 444 18.68 -12.83 12.27
N ARG A 445 19.42 -12.72 11.20
CA ARG A 445 20.15 -13.81 10.57
C ARG A 445 21.64 -13.68 10.85
N GLN A 446 22.34 -14.81 10.75
CA GLN A 446 23.79 -14.80 10.77
C GLN A 446 24.36 -14.23 9.46
N ASP A 447 25.53 -13.62 9.54
CA ASP A 447 26.32 -13.29 8.38
C ASP A 447 26.83 -14.54 7.70
N PHE A 448 26.66 -14.65 6.39
CA PHE A 448 27.27 -15.68 5.58
C PHE A 448 28.62 -15.20 5.05
N LYS A 449 29.70 -15.72 5.61
CA LYS A 449 31.09 -15.33 5.27
C LYS A 449 31.67 -16.16 4.13
N ASN A 450 32.61 -15.56 3.38
CA ASN A 450 33.32 -16.21 2.28
C ASN A 450 32.39 -16.73 1.16
N VAL A 451 31.29 -16.04 0.90
CA VAL A 451 30.31 -16.40 -0.12
C VAL A 451 30.87 -16.18 -1.52
N ARG A 452 30.61 -17.15 -2.39
CA ARG A 452 30.87 -17.10 -3.83
C ARG A 452 29.91 -18.05 -4.54
N PHE A 453 29.33 -17.59 -5.62
CA PHE A 453 28.50 -18.39 -6.52
C PHE A 453 29.31 -18.86 -7.71
N THR A 454 29.20 -20.12 -8.07
CA THR A 454 29.85 -20.70 -9.26
C THR A 454 28.76 -21.16 -10.21
N VAL A 455 28.50 -20.35 -11.23
CA VAL A 455 27.47 -20.59 -12.24
C VAL A 455 28.10 -21.36 -13.40
N LYS A 456 27.68 -22.61 -13.59
CA LYS A 456 28.12 -23.49 -14.66
C LYS A 456 27.10 -23.46 -15.79
N LEU A 457 27.39 -22.75 -16.84
CA LEU A 457 26.64 -22.75 -18.09
C LEU A 457 27.18 -23.83 -19.03
N LYS A 458 26.51 -24.07 -20.16
CA LYS A 458 26.90 -25.10 -21.13
C LYS A 458 28.35 -24.95 -21.59
N ASP A 459 28.73 -23.70 -21.93
CA ASP A 459 30.01 -23.43 -22.59
C ASP A 459 31.04 -22.72 -21.69
N GLU A 460 30.63 -22.29 -20.49
CA GLU A 460 31.50 -21.58 -19.57
C GLU A 460 31.11 -21.74 -18.10
N THR A 461 32.01 -21.32 -17.21
CA THR A 461 31.79 -21.26 -15.76
C THR A 461 32.15 -19.87 -15.26
N LEU A 462 31.19 -19.19 -14.66
CA LEU A 462 31.37 -17.90 -14.01
C LEU A 462 31.55 -18.09 -12.50
N ARG A 463 32.43 -17.28 -11.90
CA ARG A 463 32.63 -17.22 -10.44
C ARG A 463 32.32 -15.81 -9.98
N ILE A 464 31.21 -15.67 -9.25
CA ILE A 464 30.59 -14.39 -8.87
C ILE A 464 30.48 -14.31 -7.35
N PRO A 465 31.09 -13.33 -6.68
CA PRO A 465 32.12 -12.43 -7.18
C PRO A 465 33.49 -13.13 -7.34
N ARG A 466 34.46 -12.44 -7.93
CA ARG A 466 35.83 -12.94 -8.00
C ARG A 466 36.47 -12.97 -6.61
N GLN A 467 36.30 -11.92 -5.82
CA GLN A 467 36.64 -11.90 -4.40
C GLN A 467 35.44 -12.39 -3.60
N ARG A 468 35.71 -13.20 -2.57
CA ARG A 468 34.64 -13.68 -1.69
C ARG A 468 34.15 -12.56 -0.81
N ILE A 469 32.86 -12.53 -0.59
CA ILE A 469 32.14 -11.51 0.19
C ILE A 469 31.57 -12.06 1.48
N THR A 470 31.11 -11.16 2.33
CA THR A 470 30.18 -11.45 3.41
C THR A 470 28.79 -11.00 2.97
N VAL A 471 27.79 -11.86 3.04
CA VAL A 471 26.38 -11.49 2.92
C VAL A 471 25.87 -11.33 4.34
N SER A 472 25.75 -10.07 4.75
CA SER A 472 25.36 -9.70 6.10
C SER A 472 23.87 -9.95 6.35
N ASP A 473 23.45 -9.87 7.62
CA ASP A 473 22.05 -9.79 8.01
C ASP A 473 21.38 -8.61 7.26
N LYS A 474 20.16 -8.82 6.77
CA LYS A 474 19.36 -7.90 5.97
C LYS A 474 19.83 -7.63 4.53
N ALA A 475 20.93 -8.21 4.07
CA ALA A 475 21.37 -8.06 2.69
C ALA A 475 20.47 -8.84 1.72
N TYR A 476 20.07 -8.20 0.63
CA TYR A 476 19.41 -8.83 -0.51
C TYR A 476 19.86 -8.13 -1.79
N PHE A 477 19.96 -8.87 -2.88
CA PHE A 477 20.45 -8.32 -4.14
C PHE A 477 20.02 -9.14 -5.35
N LEU A 478 20.13 -8.53 -6.51
CA LEU A 478 20.05 -9.20 -7.81
C LEU A 478 21.24 -8.78 -8.68
N TRP A 479 21.96 -9.77 -9.22
CA TRP A 479 23.17 -9.55 -10.01
C TRP A 479 23.04 -10.14 -11.41
N PRO A 480 23.29 -9.34 -12.46
CA PRO A 480 23.24 -9.81 -13.84
C PRO A 480 24.45 -10.63 -14.21
N PHE A 481 24.25 -11.61 -15.10
CA PHE A 481 25.36 -12.29 -15.77
C PHE A 481 25.05 -12.53 -17.24
N ASN A 482 26.09 -12.43 -18.09
CA ASN A 482 26.02 -12.54 -19.55
C ASN A 482 24.94 -11.64 -20.19
N GLN A 483 24.79 -10.40 -19.71
CA GLN A 483 23.85 -9.44 -20.27
C GLN A 483 24.48 -8.67 -21.43
N SER A 484 23.76 -8.54 -22.52
CA SER A 484 24.19 -7.71 -23.67
C SER A 484 24.15 -6.23 -23.30
N LEU A 485 25.23 -5.53 -23.54
CA LEU A 485 25.34 -4.07 -23.46
C LEU A 485 25.65 -3.51 -24.87
N GLY A 486 24.68 -3.59 -25.76
CA GLY A 486 24.89 -3.26 -27.17
C GLY A 486 25.76 -4.30 -27.88
N LYS A 487 26.95 -3.94 -28.29
CA LYS A 487 27.92 -4.82 -28.98
C LYS A 487 28.85 -5.57 -28.06
N THR A 488 28.86 -5.25 -26.77
CA THR A 488 29.67 -5.94 -25.77
C THR A 488 28.80 -6.75 -24.81
N LEU A 489 29.43 -7.57 -24.01
CA LEU A 489 28.78 -8.46 -23.07
C LEU A 489 29.30 -8.19 -21.66
N LEU A 490 28.39 -7.86 -20.76
CA LEU A 490 28.64 -7.89 -19.32
C LEU A 490 28.64 -9.33 -18.87
N LYS A 491 29.83 -9.87 -18.59
CA LYS A 491 29.96 -11.27 -18.10
C LYS A 491 29.32 -11.44 -16.75
N TYR A 492 29.48 -10.49 -15.84
CA TYR A 492 28.72 -10.32 -14.61
C TYR A 492 28.98 -8.96 -13.96
N ALA A 493 28.09 -8.57 -13.08
CA ALA A 493 28.30 -7.49 -12.13
C ALA A 493 27.84 -7.92 -10.72
N THR A 494 28.49 -7.36 -9.68
CA THR A 494 28.06 -7.49 -8.28
C THR A 494 27.52 -6.18 -7.73
N VAL A 495 26.95 -5.42 -8.62
CA VAL A 495 26.15 -4.21 -8.38
C VAL A 495 24.79 -4.41 -9.04
N GLN A 496 23.74 -3.83 -8.48
CA GLN A 496 22.37 -4.05 -8.93
C GLN A 496 22.02 -3.10 -10.09
N PRO A 497 21.47 -3.59 -11.21
CA PRO A 497 20.99 -2.75 -12.29
C PRO A 497 19.68 -2.07 -11.91
N VAL A 498 19.56 -0.76 -12.18
CA VAL A 498 18.35 0.02 -11.95
C VAL A 498 17.65 0.34 -13.28
N CYS A 499 18.36 0.97 -14.21
CA CYS A 499 17.77 1.39 -15.48
C CYS A 499 18.85 1.66 -16.54
N SER A 500 18.38 1.99 -17.73
CA SER A 500 19.21 2.48 -18.82
C SER A 500 18.67 3.78 -19.40
N MET A 501 19.51 4.56 -20.05
CA MET A 501 19.16 5.77 -20.77
C MET A 501 19.90 5.80 -22.10
N LYS A 502 19.19 6.15 -23.18
CA LYS A 502 19.78 6.27 -24.51
C LYS A 502 19.83 7.73 -24.94
N GLU A 503 20.99 8.18 -25.36
CA GLU A 503 21.23 9.54 -25.90
C GLU A 503 22.05 9.45 -27.19
N GLY A 504 21.41 9.51 -28.36
CA GLY A 504 22.05 9.34 -29.66
C GLY A 504 22.66 7.95 -29.85
N ASN A 505 24.00 7.88 -30.03
CA ASN A 505 24.74 6.62 -30.09
C ASN A 505 25.34 6.17 -28.76
N GLU A 506 24.97 6.84 -27.66
CA GLU A 506 25.42 6.54 -26.32
C GLU A 506 24.31 5.82 -25.55
N THR A 507 24.67 4.80 -24.77
CA THR A 507 23.75 4.14 -23.83
C THR A 507 24.41 4.11 -22.46
N THR A 508 23.73 4.65 -21.47
CA THR A 508 24.18 4.63 -20.09
C THR A 508 23.32 3.67 -19.29
N TYR A 509 23.96 2.77 -18.55
CA TYR A 509 23.33 1.86 -17.60
C TYR A 509 23.63 2.35 -16.19
N PHE A 510 22.62 2.46 -15.36
CA PHE A 510 22.73 2.87 -13.97
C PHE A 510 22.60 1.66 -13.07
N PHE A 511 23.60 1.53 -12.20
CA PHE A 511 23.69 0.50 -11.17
C PHE A 511 23.84 1.18 -9.81
N PHE A 512 23.63 0.43 -8.75
CA PHE A 512 24.05 0.83 -7.42
C PHE A 512 24.80 -0.29 -6.72
N GLU A 513 25.66 0.08 -5.78
CA GLU A 513 26.37 -0.85 -4.91
C GLU A 513 25.59 -1.05 -3.61
N ASP A 514 25.35 -2.31 -3.25
CA ASP A 514 24.72 -2.65 -1.98
C ASP A 514 25.66 -2.35 -0.83
N ASP A 515 25.15 -1.81 0.25
CA ASP A 515 25.92 -1.49 1.43
C ASP A 515 26.66 -2.73 1.99
N GLY A 516 27.97 -2.58 2.14
CA GLY A 516 28.85 -3.63 2.66
C GLY A 516 29.26 -4.72 1.64
N ILE A 517 28.85 -4.63 0.37
CA ILE A 517 29.24 -5.55 -0.70
C ILE A 517 30.00 -4.80 -1.78
N ALA A 518 31.32 -4.92 -1.79
CA ALA A 518 32.15 -4.25 -2.78
C ALA A 518 31.80 -4.67 -4.23
N GLY A 519 31.48 -3.69 -5.05
CA GLY A 519 31.09 -3.87 -6.43
C GLY A 519 32.24 -4.24 -7.36
N GLU A 520 31.97 -5.09 -8.35
CA GLU A 520 32.91 -5.40 -9.44
C GLU A 520 32.15 -5.68 -10.74
N TYR A 521 32.80 -5.40 -11.86
CA TYR A 521 32.32 -5.76 -13.19
C TYR A 521 33.35 -6.65 -13.89
N PHE A 522 32.87 -7.59 -14.67
CA PHE A 522 33.68 -8.31 -15.64
C PHE A 522 33.02 -8.19 -17.02
N LEU A 523 33.71 -7.57 -17.96
CA LEU A 523 33.25 -7.34 -19.31
C LEU A 523 34.00 -8.22 -20.32
N SER A 524 33.34 -8.70 -21.35
CA SER A 524 34.01 -9.37 -22.49
C SER A 524 35.03 -8.42 -23.15
N ALA A 525 36.09 -8.99 -23.70
CA ALA A 525 37.03 -8.23 -24.55
C ALA A 525 36.40 -7.91 -25.92
N GLU A 526 35.40 -8.67 -26.34
CA GLU A 526 34.75 -8.52 -27.63
C GLU A 526 33.92 -7.24 -27.70
N GLY A 527 33.98 -6.54 -28.78
CA GLY A 527 33.21 -5.33 -29.02
C GLY A 527 33.72 -4.06 -28.32
N ILE A 528 34.78 -4.14 -27.49
CA ILE A 528 35.38 -3.00 -26.79
C ILE A 528 36.75 -2.67 -27.35
N ASP A 529 36.90 -1.42 -27.79
CA ASP A 529 38.18 -0.85 -28.23
C ASP A 529 38.98 -0.29 -27.03
N LYS A 530 38.32 0.52 -26.19
CA LYS A 530 38.97 1.20 -25.06
C LYS A 530 38.00 1.24 -23.84
N VAL A 531 38.57 1.10 -22.65
CA VAL A 531 37.86 1.32 -21.37
C VAL A 531 38.50 2.48 -20.62
N GLU A 532 37.71 3.42 -20.16
CA GLU A 532 38.08 4.54 -19.30
C GLU A 532 37.28 4.48 -18.00
N THR A 533 37.92 4.79 -16.88
CA THR A 533 37.27 4.73 -15.58
C THR A 533 37.52 5.99 -14.80
N VAL A 534 36.46 6.43 -14.10
CA VAL A 534 36.52 7.46 -13.07
C VAL A 534 36.05 6.79 -11.78
N HIS A 535 36.80 6.95 -10.71
CA HIS A 535 36.48 6.36 -9.39
C HIS A 535 36.36 4.81 -9.39
N ALA A 536 37.09 4.15 -10.30
CA ALA A 536 37.19 2.70 -10.37
C ALA A 536 38.59 2.27 -10.90
N ALA A 537 39.05 1.08 -10.51
CA ALA A 537 40.26 0.48 -11.09
C ALA A 537 39.85 -0.47 -12.23
N CYS A 538 40.62 -0.41 -13.33
CA CYS A 538 40.37 -1.25 -14.49
C CYS A 538 41.66 -2.02 -14.87
N LYS A 539 41.49 -3.33 -15.14
CA LYS A 539 42.56 -4.21 -15.59
C LYS A 539 42.13 -4.98 -16.83
N LYS A 540 42.87 -4.82 -17.93
CA LYS A 540 42.69 -5.66 -19.12
C LYS A 540 43.29 -7.04 -18.87
N GLU A 541 42.54 -8.07 -19.17
CA GLU A 541 42.92 -9.48 -19.09
C GLU A 541 42.76 -10.16 -20.45
N LYS A 542 43.18 -11.42 -20.57
CA LYS A 542 43.12 -12.14 -21.86
C LYS A 542 41.71 -12.23 -22.42
N ASN A 543 40.73 -12.42 -21.55
CA ASN A 543 39.34 -12.71 -21.93
C ASN A 543 38.38 -11.54 -21.65
N GLY A 544 38.87 -10.40 -21.20
CA GLY A 544 37.98 -9.28 -20.85
C GLY A 544 38.61 -8.20 -20.02
N TRP A 545 37.76 -7.33 -19.52
CA TRP A 545 38.13 -6.21 -18.67
C TRP A 545 37.56 -6.45 -17.27
N PHE A 546 38.43 -6.49 -16.27
CA PHE A 546 38.05 -6.56 -14.87
C PHE A 546 38.09 -5.18 -14.24
N ILE A 547 36.97 -4.77 -13.65
CA ILE A 547 36.78 -3.46 -13.04
C ILE A 547 36.37 -3.69 -11.59
N ASN A 548 37.06 -3.05 -10.67
CA ASN A 548 36.85 -3.18 -9.23
C ASN A 548 37.28 -1.92 -8.49
N ALA A 549 37.34 -1.97 -7.18
CA ALA A 549 37.65 -0.85 -6.31
C ALA A 549 36.80 0.39 -6.68
N LEU A 550 35.50 0.16 -6.87
CA LEU A 550 34.54 1.20 -7.13
C LEU A 550 34.49 2.13 -5.91
N ARG A 551 34.34 3.39 -6.18
CA ARG A 551 33.93 4.40 -5.19
C ARG A 551 32.59 4.95 -5.67
N PRO A 552 31.47 4.29 -5.30
CA PRO A 552 30.14 4.61 -5.80
C PRO A 552 29.79 6.09 -5.62
N GLY A 553 29.01 6.61 -6.54
CA GLY A 553 28.54 7.98 -6.57
C GLY A 553 28.22 8.44 -8.00
N LYS A 554 27.66 9.62 -8.13
CA LYS A 554 27.27 10.25 -9.41
C LYS A 554 28.38 10.32 -10.45
N ASP A 555 29.62 10.30 -10.03
CA ASP A 555 30.82 10.39 -10.85
C ASP A 555 31.64 9.10 -10.90
N CYS A 556 31.11 7.99 -10.34
CA CYS A 556 31.69 6.66 -10.53
C CYS A 556 31.25 6.11 -11.89
N VAL A 557 32.08 6.29 -12.90
CA VAL A 557 31.74 6.00 -14.30
C VAL A 557 32.78 5.12 -14.99
N VAL A 558 32.30 4.08 -15.65
CA VAL A 558 33.08 3.26 -16.58
C VAL A 558 32.59 3.56 -18.00
N THR A 559 33.46 4.05 -18.86
CA THR A 559 33.14 4.37 -20.27
C THR A 559 33.77 3.33 -21.18
N LEU A 560 32.96 2.67 -21.98
CA LEU A 560 33.35 1.70 -22.99
C LEU A 560 33.22 2.34 -24.37
N ASN A 561 34.35 2.56 -25.04
CA ASN A 561 34.35 2.93 -26.43
C ASN A 561 34.26 1.65 -27.27
N CYS A 562 33.15 1.45 -27.96
CA CYS A 562 32.87 0.23 -28.69
C CYS A 562 33.47 0.28 -30.13
N THR A 563 33.79 -0.89 -30.68
CA THR A 563 34.39 -1.04 -32.01
C THR A 563 33.50 -0.55 -33.17
N ASP A 564 32.17 -0.42 -32.92
CA ASP A 564 31.22 0.14 -33.90
C ASP A 564 31.03 1.66 -33.77
N GLY A 565 31.79 2.31 -32.87
CA GLY A 565 31.71 3.74 -32.61
C GLY A 565 30.64 4.16 -31.61
N SER A 566 29.87 3.20 -31.07
CA SER A 566 28.96 3.50 -29.97
C SER A 566 29.69 3.65 -28.63
N ILE A 567 29.07 4.33 -27.70
CA ILE A 567 29.59 4.50 -26.34
C ILE A 567 28.63 3.86 -25.35
N VAL A 568 29.16 3.01 -24.48
CA VAL A 568 28.42 2.46 -23.36
C VAL A 568 29.01 2.99 -22.04
N ARG A 569 28.16 3.51 -21.15
CA ARG A 569 28.59 3.93 -19.82
C ARG A 569 27.91 3.10 -18.75
N LEU A 570 28.69 2.75 -17.71
CA LEU A 570 28.19 2.14 -16.48
C LEU A 570 28.40 3.17 -15.38
N VAL A 571 27.31 3.67 -14.81
CA VAL A 571 27.31 4.58 -13.65
C VAL A 571 26.97 3.76 -12.44
N THR A 572 27.81 3.83 -11.39
CA THR A 572 27.58 3.11 -10.14
C THR A 572 27.26 4.09 -9.03
N LEU A 573 26.00 4.20 -8.67
CA LEU A 573 25.51 5.05 -7.59
C LEU A 573 25.75 4.40 -6.22
N THR A 574 25.70 5.20 -5.15
CA THR A 574 25.47 4.65 -3.80
C THR A 574 24.02 4.16 -3.69
N GLU A 575 23.72 3.36 -2.68
CA GLU A 575 22.36 2.93 -2.41
C GLU A 575 21.44 4.16 -2.15
N GLU A 576 21.87 5.10 -1.30
CA GLU A 576 21.16 6.37 -1.05
C GLU A 576 20.89 7.18 -2.33
N GLU A 577 21.86 7.27 -3.26
CA GLU A 577 21.64 7.96 -4.52
C GLU A 577 20.70 7.20 -5.45
N SER A 578 20.66 5.86 -5.38
CA SER A 578 19.72 5.05 -6.14
C SER A 578 18.27 5.26 -5.67
N ASP A 579 18.07 5.53 -4.39
CA ASP A 579 16.76 5.88 -3.81
C ASP A 579 16.24 7.22 -4.33
N GLN A 580 17.13 8.12 -4.71
CA GLN A 580 16.78 9.42 -5.27
C GLN A 580 16.55 9.37 -6.78
N LEU A 581 16.79 8.23 -7.44
CA LEU A 581 16.72 8.11 -8.89
C LEU A 581 15.27 8.11 -9.41
N TRP A 582 15.01 8.96 -10.38
CA TRP A 582 13.80 8.98 -11.19
C TRP A 582 14.16 8.84 -12.66
N LYS A 583 13.39 8.02 -13.37
CA LYS A 583 13.55 7.78 -14.80
C LYS A 583 12.20 7.91 -15.51
N GLY A 584 12.27 8.36 -16.76
CA GLY A 584 11.11 8.40 -17.65
C GLY A 584 11.47 8.98 -18.99
N THR A 585 10.43 9.28 -19.79
CA THR A 585 10.57 9.90 -21.09
C THR A 585 9.80 11.22 -21.12
N ASN A 586 10.41 12.27 -21.63
CA ASN A 586 9.79 13.57 -21.80
C ASN A 586 10.07 14.11 -23.19
N ASN A 587 9.02 14.49 -23.94
CA ASN A 587 9.13 14.88 -25.36
C ASN A 587 9.86 13.86 -26.26
N GLY A 588 9.75 12.57 -25.93
CA GLY A 588 10.38 11.47 -26.68
C GLY A 588 11.85 11.22 -26.34
N GLU A 589 12.43 11.97 -25.39
CA GLU A 589 13.78 11.77 -24.88
C GLU A 589 13.77 11.21 -23.48
N ASP A 590 14.66 10.25 -23.19
CA ASP A 590 14.82 9.70 -21.87
C ASP A 590 15.43 10.72 -20.91
N TYR A 591 15.04 10.65 -19.64
CA TYR A 591 15.71 11.39 -18.56
C TYR A 591 16.05 10.48 -17.39
N VAL A 592 17.13 10.80 -16.69
CA VAL A 592 17.48 10.28 -15.37
C VAL A 592 17.83 11.46 -14.48
N ILE A 593 17.15 11.53 -13.33
CA ILE A 593 17.25 12.62 -12.36
C ILE A 593 17.39 12.04 -10.97
N LEU A 594 18.34 12.54 -10.17
CA LEU A 594 18.42 12.24 -8.73
C LEU A 594 17.86 13.42 -7.97
N THR A 595 16.88 13.17 -7.13
CA THR A 595 16.26 14.15 -6.24
C THR A 595 15.54 13.47 -5.09
N THR A 596 15.51 14.09 -3.92
CA THR A 596 14.71 13.68 -2.78
C THR A 596 13.24 14.10 -2.92
N SER A 597 12.96 15.07 -3.79
CA SER A 597 11.59 15.50 -4.09
C SER A 597 10.83 14.43 -4.88
N SER A 598 9.51 14.42 -4.77
CA SER A 598 8.64 13.69 -5.69
C SER A 598 8.77 14.27 -7.10
N LEU A 599 8.64 13.41 -8.11
CA LEU A 599 8.73 13.83 -9.50
C LEU A 599 7.52 13.32 -10.28
N ILE A 600 6.90 14.21 -11.06
CA ILE A 600 5.89 13.83 -12.06
C ILE A 600 6.28 14.31 -13.45
N SER A 601 5.91 13.52 -14.47
CA SER A 601 6.01 13.90 -15.86
C SER A 601 4.72 13.58 -16.60
N ASP A 602 4.19 14.56 -17.33
CA ASP A 602 3.04 14.35 -18.23
C ASP A 602 3.49 14.00 -19.67
N GLY A 603 4.77 13.73 -19.86
CA GLY A 603 5.40 13.44 -21.15
C GLY A 603 5.84 14.69 -21.91
N LYS A 604 5.53 15.89 -21.43
CA LYS A 604 5.92 17.18 -22.01
C LYS A 604 6.66 18.07 -21.02
N LYS A 605 6.33 17.97 -19.76
CA LYS A 605 6.87 18.79 -18.68
C LYS A 605 7.17 17.91 -17.48
N ILE A 606 8.33 18.09 -16.89
CA ILE A 606 8.72 17.50 -15.62
C ILE A 606 8.49 18.52 -14.52
N THR A 607 7.93 18.08 -13.40
CA THR A 607 7.69 18.93 -12.23
C THR A 607 8.17 18.19 -10.98
N LEU A 608 9.01 18.85 -10.19
CA LEU A 608 9.35 18.39 -8.85
C LEU A 608 8.27 18.87 -7.87
N ILE A 609 7.97 18.03 -6.91
CA ILE A 609 6.95 18.29 -5.87
C ILE A 609 7.63 18.05 -4.52
N ASP A 610 7.57 19.06 -3.64
CA ASP A 610 8.16 19.01 -2.31
C ASP A 610 7.29 19.76 -1.31
N GLU A 611 7.45 19.47 -0.02
CA GLU A 611 6.86 20.25 1.09
C GLU A 611 7.81 21.32 1.60
N GLN A 612 9.05 21.32 1.13
CA GLN A 612 10.00 22.39 1.36
C GLN A 612 9.90 23.45 0.26
N SER A 613 10.13 24.72 0.62
CA SER A 613 10.12 25.82 -0.35
C SER A 613 11.33 25.81 -1.30
N SER A 614 12.19 24.80 -1.21
CA SER A 614 13.32 24.61 -2.12
C SER A 614 13.46 23.14 -2.50
N ALA A 615 13.95 22.88 -3.70
CA ALA A 615 14.24 21.55 -4.18
C ALA A 615 15.59 21.53 -4.90
N GLU A 616 16.25 20.37 -4.88
CA GLU A 616 17.47 20.12 -5.62
C GLU A 616 17.31 18.90 -6.54
N ALA A 617 17.90 18.98 -7.71
CA ALA A 617 17.94 17.87 -8.65
C ALA A 617 19.31 17.77 -9.31
N TRP A 618 19.77 16.55 -9.52
CA TRP A 618 20.92 16.23 -10.36
C TRP A 618 20.43 15.56 -11.65
N ILE A 619 20.58 16.26 -12.76
CA ILE A 619 20.06 15.84 -14.07
C ILE A 619 21.22 15.21 -14.84
N TYR A 620 21.04 13.94 -15.28
CA TYR A 620 22.01 13.27 -16.12
C TYR A 620 21.88 13.73 -17.58
N GLY A 621 23.01 13.93 -18.22
CA GLY A 621 23.11 14.24 -19.63
C GLY A 621 24.57 14.41 -20.07
N LYS A 622 24.87 13.98 -21.30
CA LYS A 622 26.24 14.03 -21.86
C LYS A 622 27.27 13.36 -20.93
N GLY A 623 26.93 12.22 -20.36
CA GLY A 623 27.83 11.41 -19.55
C GLY A 623 28.07 11.88 -18.12
N GLN A 624 27.35 12.87 -17.61
CA GLN A 624 27.53 13.39 -16.24
C GLN A 624 26.24 13.90 -15.62
N PHE A 625 26.20 13.97 -14.30
CA PHE A 625 25.15 14.67 -13.56
C PHE A 625 25.47 16.16 -13.39
N LYS A 626 24.45 17.01 -13.54
CA LYS A 626 24.52 18.45 -13.28
C LYS A 626 23.48 18.86 -12.27
N LYS A 627 23.91 19.60 -11.25
CA LYS A 627 23.04 20.10 -10.21
C LYS A 627 22.19 21.26 -10.69
N ARG A 628 20.91 21.26 -10.32
CA ARG A 628 19.97 22.37 -10.44
C ARG A 628 19.23 22.56 -9.14
N THR A 629 19.05 23.80 -8.72
CA THR A 629 18.30 24.16 -7.50
C THR A 629 17.09 24.98 -7.88
N PHE A 630 16.02 24.80 -7.12
CA PHE A 630 14.74 25.47 -7.28
C PHE A 630 14.39 26.15 -5.97
N GLN A 631 13.77 27.34 -6.06
CA GLN A 631 13.35 28.12 -4.90
C GLN A 631 11.92 28.60 -5.10
N GLY A 632 11.09 28.40 -4.07
CA GLY A 632 9.77 28.99 -3.92
C GLY A 632 9.76 29.98 -2.77
N GLU A 633 8.72 30.78 -2.68
CA GLU A 633 8.55 31.68 -1.54
C GLU A 633 8.08 30.89 -0.31
N PRO A 634 8.86 30.90 0.80
CA PRO A 634 8.46 30.21 2.02
C PRO A 634 7.12 30.73 2.55
N ARG A 635 6.20 29.84 2.84
CA ARG A 635 4.93 30.15 3.47
C ARG A 635 4.91 29.56 4.87
N SER A 636 4.63 30.39 5.86
CA SER A 636 4.47 29.93 7.25
C SER A 636 2.97 29.82 7.55
N LEU A 637 2.46 28.62 7.53
CA LEU A 637 1.10 28.30 7.91
C LEU A 637 1.09 27.80 9.36
N LYS A 638 0.37 28.46 10.25
CA LYS A 638 0.28 28.05 11.65
C LYS A 638 -1.14 27.63 11.97
N ALA A 639 -1.31 26.36 12.30
CA ALA A 639 -2.53 25.91 12.96
C ALA A 639 -2.49 26.32 14.45
N THR A 640 -3.66 26.52 15.02
CA THR A 640 -3.84 26.63 16.46
C THR A 640 -4.78 25.53 16.91
N PHE A 641 -4.53 24.98 18.09
CA PHE A 641 -5.45 24.04 18.67
C PHE A 641 -5.67 24.33 20.16
N ARG A 642 -6.86 24.00 20.63
CA ARG A 642 -7.20 24.07 22.05
C ARG A 642 -7.92 22.80 22.47
N GLN A 643 -7.64 22.33 23.66
CA GLN A 643 -8.40 21.23 24.25
C GLN A 643 -9.83 21.69 24.56
N LEU A 644 -10.79 20.84 24.28
CA LEU A 644 -12.20 21.04 24.61
C LEU A 644 -12.51 20.38 25.95
N ALA A 645 -13.31 21.02 26.75
CA ALA A 645 -13.83 20.47 27.99
C ALA A 645 -15.10 19.63 27.73
N PRO A 646 -15.48 18.74 28.62
CA PRO A 646 -16.82 18.14 28.61
C PRO A 646 -17.88 19.24 28.63
N MET A 647 -18.94 19.09 27.81
CA MET A 647 -20.02 20.08 27.73
C MET A 647 -19.57 21.49 27.32
N ASP A 648 -18.52 21.58 26.45
CA ASP A 648 -17.94 22.88 26.04
C ASP A 648 -18.98 23.84 25.43
N GLY A 649 -19.95 23.30 24.68
CA GLY A 649 -21.05 24.07 24.09
C GLY A 649 -22.30 24.24 24.97
N ALA A 650 -22.36 23.59 26.14
CA ALA A 650 -23.55 23.60 26.97
C ALA A 650 -23.67 24.85 27.85
N LYS A 651 -24.89 25.26 28.10
CA LYS A 651 -25.22 26.32 29.06
C LYS A 651 -25.87 25.70 30.30
N ALA A 652 -25.55 26.25 31.47
CA ALA A 652 -26.29 25.93 32.68
C ALA A 652 -27.71 26.49 32.59
N ILE A 653 -28.71 25.67 32.83
CA ILE A 653 -30.13 26.03 32.73
C ILE A 653 -30.87 25.55 33.97
N ARG A 654 -31.92 26.26 34.37
CA ARG A 654 -32.87 25.81 35.42
C ARG A 654 -34.29 26.21 35.09
N SER A 655 -35.26 25.49 35.62
CA SER A 655 -36.67 25.89 35.64
C SER A 655 -36.87 27.00 36.65
N VAL A 656 -37.76 27.94 36.38
CA VAL A 656 -38.18 28.98 37.35
C VAL A 656 -39.00 28.36 38.44
N ALA A 657 -39.78 27.35 38.15
CA ALA A 657 -40.69 26.69 39.04
C ALA A 657 -40.06 25.51 39.83
N GLY A 658 -38.79 25.14 39.57
CA GLY A 658 -38.10 24.01 40.20
C GLY A 658 -38.50 22.66 39.70
N ASP A 659 -39.29 22.56 38.62
CA ASP A 659 -39.74 21.34 38.01
C ASP A 659 -38.74 20.77 36.99
N LEU A 660 -39.20 19.82 36.17
CA LEU A 660 -38.42 19.25 35.08
C LEU A 660 -38.13 20.30 34.03
N VAL A 661 -36.89 20.30 33.51
CA VAL A 661 -36.51 20.94 32.25
C VAL A 661 -36.44 19.89 31.15
N CYS A 662 -36.99 20.16 29.98
CA CYS A 662 -37.08 19.19 28.91
C CYS A 662 -36.86 19.78 27.53
N ARG A 663 -36.47 18.92 26.58
CA ARG A 663 -36.38 19.26 25.16
C ARG A 663 -36.64 18.03 24.30
N GLY A 664 -37.52 18.20 23.29
CA GLY A 664 -37.59 17.25 22.21
C GLY A 664 -36.48 17.51 21.17
N PHE A 665 -35.90 16.49 20.62
CA PHE A 665 -35.01 16.57 19.47
C PHE A 665 -35.33 15.49 18.45
N TYR A 666 -34.96 15.73 17.20
CA TYR A 666 -35.21 14.80 16.10
C TYR A 666 -33.91 14.36 15.47
N LEU A 667 -33.60 13.06 15.54
CA LEU A 667 -32.41 12.47 14.93
C LEU A 667 -32.80 12.00 13.52
N ASN A 668 -32.53 12.87 12.52
CA ASN A 668 -32.81 12.56 11.13
C ASN A 668 -31.68 11.72 10.53
N THR A 669 -31.79 10.41 10.65
CA THR A 669 -30.80 9.46 10.16
C THR A 669 -31.45 8.13 9.81
N ILE A 670 -30.90 7.42 8.84
CA ILE A 670 -31.14 6.01 8.55
C ILE A 670 -29.99 5.12 9.06
N ALA A 671 -28.90 5.74 9.50
CA ALA A 671 -27.77 5.05 10.12
C ALA A 671 -28.13 4.66 11.56
N GLU A 672 -27.59 3.56 12.02
CA GLU A 672 -27.80 3.08 13.40
C GLU A 672 -27.04 3.94 14.39
N VAL A 673 -27.57 4.07 15.61
CA VAL A 673 -26.84 4.66 16.73
C VAL A 673 -25.79 3.63 17.18
N GLU A 674 -24.54 3.95 16.97
CA GLU A 674 -23.41 3.08 17.35
C GLU A 674 -23.04 3.27 18.82
N LYS A 675 -23.06 4.54 19.28
CA LYS A 675 -22.75 4.92 20.65
C LYS A 675 -23.41 6.24 21.01
N ALA A 676 -23.94 6.35 22.22
CA ALA A 676 -24.44 7.62 22.74
C ALA A 676 -24.04 7.79 24.22
N TRP A 677 -23.45 8.95 24.52
CA TRP A 677 -23.00 9.34 25.84
C TRP A 677 -23.73 10.58 26.33
N LEU A 678 -24.36 10.48 27.49
CA LEU A 678 -24.88 11.62 28.22
C LEU A 678 -23.89 12.01 29.31
N ARG A 679 -23.45 13.30 29.29
CA ARG A 679 -22.64 13.91 30.35
C ARG A 679 -23.40 15.10 30.93
N TYR A 680 -23.44 15.23 32.27
CA TYR A 680 -24.10 16.38 32.87
C TYR A 680 -23.50 16.75 34.24
N VAL A 681 -23.64 18.04 34.59
CA VAL A 681 -23.42 18.59 35.93
C VAL A 681 -24.75 19.00 36.49
N ALA A 682 -25.06 18.49 37.67
CA ALA A 682 -26.22 18.84 38.48
C ALA A 682 -26.00 18.42 39.92
N ASP A 683 -26.87 18.79 40.83
CA ASP A 683 -26.82 18.34 42.24
C ASP A 683 -27.04 16.83 42.34
N LYS A 684 -26.72 16.26 43.55
CA LYS A 684 -26.82 14.83 43.82
C LYS A 684 -28.25 14.25 43.82
N GLN A 685 -29.28 15.12 43.93
CA GLN A 685 -30.68 14.71 43.93
C GLN A 685 -31.29 14.72 42.53
N SER A 686 -30.56 15.32 41.56
CA SER A 686 -31.00 15.41 40.18
C SER A 686 -30.96 14.07 39.47
N TYR A 687 -31.81 13.92 38.46
CA TYR A 687 -31.81 12.75 37.58
C TYR A 687 -32.18 13.17 36.15
N SER A 688 -31.70 12.37 35.20
CA SER A 688 -32.05 12.50 33.78
C SER A 688 -33.04 11.43 33.34
N MET A 689 -33.88 11.79 32.39
CA MET A 689 -34.76 10.87 31.64
C MET A 689 -34.53 11.04 30.17
N LEU A 690 -34.50 9.95 29.43
CA LEU A 690 -34.45 9.95 27.96
C LEU A 690 -35.57 9.02 27.45
N ASN A 691 -36.46 9.55 26.61
CA ASN A 691 -37.63 8.83 26.10
C ASN A 691 -38.47 8.17 27.21
N ASN A 692 -38.75 8.92 28.29
CA ASN A 692 -39.50 8.48 29.48
C ASN A 692 -38.81 7.34 30.31
N GLN A 693 -37.53 7.05 30.06
CA GLN A 693 -36.75 6.11 30.85
C GLN A 693 -35.73 6.85 31.72
N LYS A 694 -35.65 6.49 33.02
CA LYS A 694 -34.67 7.06 33.92
C LYS A 694 -33.27 6.58 33.55
N VAL A 695 -32.37 7.53 33.36
CA VAL A 695 -30.96 7.26 33.01
C VAL A 695 -30.19 6.88 34.26
N GLN A 696 -29.43 5.80 34.19
CA GLN A 696 -28.46 5.42 35.21
C GLN A 696 -27.10 6.06 34.86
N ALA A 697 -26.59 6.94 35.71
CA ALA A 697 -25.36 7.62 35.50
C ALA A 697 -24.35 7.34 36.61
N GLU A 698 -23.08 7.37 36.29
CA GLU A 698 -21.94 7.23 37.19
C GLU A 698 -21.25 8.58 37.40
N GLU A 699 -20.70 8.82 38.58
CA GLU A 699 -19.95 10.03 38.89
C GLU A 699 -18.50 9.90 38.37
N MET A 700 -18.09 10.88 37.55
CA MET A 700 -16.81 10.88 36.88
C MET A 700 -15.81 11.93 37.45
N GLY A 701 -15.94 12.31 38.71
CA GLY A 701 -15.03 13.31 39.30
C GLY A 701 -15.32 14.75 38.87
N GLY A 702 -16.58 15.18 38.99
CA GLY A 702 -17.00 16.55 38.69
C GLY A 702 -18.18 16.64 37.71
N TYR A 703 -18.58 15.53 37.15
CA TYR A 703 -19.79 15.40 36.31
C TYR A 703 -20.31 13.97 36.32
N TRP A 704 -21.53 13.79 35.88
CA TRP A 704 -22.17 12.50 35.71
C TRP A 704 -22.09 12.06 34.26
N ARG A 705 -21.83 10.75 34.00
CA ARG A 705 -21.83 10.15 32.68
C ARG A 705 -22.75 8.93 32.62
N ALA A 706 -23.44 8.74 31.52
CA ALA A 706 -24.25 7.55 31.25
C ALA A 706 -24.09 7.09 29.80
N ASP A 707 -24.01 5.80 29.59
CA ASP A 707 -24.22 5.20 28.28
C ASP A 707 -25.71 5.13 28.02
N VAL A 708 -26.18 5.82 27.01
CA VAL A 708 -27.60 5.91 26.64
C VAL A 708 -27.87 5.38 25.22
N THR A 709 -26.96 4.58 24.70
CA THR A 709 -26.98 4.05 23.32
C THR A 709 -28.34 3.39 23.02
N ASP A 710 -28.83 2.52 23.89
CA ASP A 710 -30.08 1.79 23.71
C ASP A 710 -31.33 2.66 23.90
N LEU A 711 -31.19 3.85 24.44
CA LEU A 711 -32.29 4.76 24.71
C LEU A 711 -32.53 5.76 23.59
N VAL A 712 -31.50 6.06 22.77
CA VAL A 712 -31.61 7.00 21.64
C VAL A 712 -32.20 6.28 20.44
N LYS A 713 -33.12 6.96 19.72
CA LYS A 713 -33.79 6.42 18.53
C LYS A 713 -33.55 7.31 17.33
N ALA A 714 -33.53 6.74 16.14
CA ALA A 714 -33.79 7.50 14.93
C ALA A 714 -35.21 8.10 14.99
N GLY A 715 -35.37 9.35 14.57
CA GLY A 715 -36.63 10.08 14.68
C GLY A 715 -36.74 10.91 15.96
N GLY A 716 -37.96 10.99 16.53
CA GLY A 716 -38.23 11.84 17.70
C GLY A 716 -37.71 11.25 19.00
N ASN A 717 -37.04 12.09 19.78
CA ASN A 717 -36.55 11.78 21.12
C ASN A 717 -36.97 12.91 22.06
N GLU A 718 -37.17 12.57 23.35
CA GLU A 718 -37.41 13.52 24.42
C GLU A 718 -36.38 13.35 25.53
N TRP A 719 -35.75 14.45 25.94
CA TRP A 719 -34.71 14.47 26.95
C TRP A 719 -35.11 15.43 28.07
N ALA A 720 -35.09 14.99 29.31
CA ALA A 720 -35.53 15.75 30.45
C ALA A 720 -34.63 15.57 31.68
N PHE A 721 -34.56 16.60 32.52
CA PHE A 721 -33.87 16.60 33.82
C PHE A 721 -34.78 17.11 34.93
N SER A 722 -34.78 16.43 36.07
CA SER A 722 -35.19 16.99 37.34
C SER A 722 -33.96 17.57 38.01
N ALA A 723 -33.79 18.87 38.00
CA ALA A 723 -32.60 19.57 38.46
C ALA A 723 -32.99 20.93 39.06
N PRO A 724 -33.45 20.98 40.32
CA PRO A 724 -33.95 22.22 40.98
C PRO A 724 -32.93 23.33 40.99
N ASP A 725 -31.69 23.02 41.26
CA ASP A 725 -30.56 24.00 41.29
C ASP A 725 -29.93 24.27 39.93
N GLY A 726 -30.43 23.55 38.91
CA GLY A 726 -29.96 23.68 37.52
C GLY A 726 -29.19 22.50 37.00
N VAL A 727 -29.04 22.44 35.66
CA VAL A 727 -28.29 21.43 34.94
C VAL A 727 -27.53 22.04 33.78
N MET A 728 -26.35 21.49 33.52
CA MET A 728 -25.58 21.69 32.31
C MET A 728 -25.28 20.31 31.75
N ALA A 729 -25.65 20.05 30.47
CA ALA A 729 -25.56 18.71 29.93
C ALA A 729 -25.24 18.71 28.42
N GLU A 730 -24.61 17.63 28.02
CA GLU A 730 -24.26 17.28 26.64
C GLU A 730 -24.70 15.86 26.35
N LEU A 731 -25.33 15.62 25.20
CA LEU A 731 -25.58 14.31 24.63
C LEU A 731 -24.78 14.18 23.35
N GLU A 732 -23.78 13.30 23.38
CA GLU A 732 -22.95 12.94 22.24
C GLU A 732 -23.48 11.64 21.63
N ILE A 733 -23.76 11.63 20.32
CA ILE A 733 -24.26 10.49 19.56
C ILE A 733 -23.29 10.22 18.40
N LEU A 734 -22.80 9.01 18.31
CA LEU A 734 -21.99 8.50 17.21
C LEU A 734 -22.84 7.54 16.38
N LEU A 735 -22.91 7.77 15.06
CA LEU A 735 -23.70 6.97 14.14
C LEU A 735 -22.79 5.99 13.35
N SER A 736 -23.37 4.88 12.91
CA SER A 736 -22.69 3.86 12.12
C SER A 736 -22.13 4.34 10.79
N ASN A 737 -22.62 5.45 10.27
CA ASN A 737 -22.07 6.14 9.09
C ASN A 737 -20.97 7.16 9.44
N GLY A 738 -20.43 7.13 10.67
CA GLY A 738 -19.36 8.02 11.10
C GLY A 738 -19.79 9.43 11.51
N GLN A 739 -21.07 9.77 11.49
CA GLN A 739 -21.53 11.08 11.97
C GLN A 739 -21.44 11.17 13.49
N ARG A 740 -21.05 12.35 13.97
CA ARG A 740 -21.06 12.75 15.39
C ARG A 740 -22.08 13.88 15.57
N VAL A 741 -23.08 13.65 16.37
CA VAL A 741 -24.14 14.61 16.67
C VAL A 741 -24.06 15.02 18.14
N ILE A 742 -24.10 16.32 18.41
CA ILE A 742 -24.05 16.87 19.76
C ILE A 742 -25.32 17.66 20.04
N TRP A 743 -25.95 17.36 21.16
CA TRP A 743 -27.04 18.13 21.72
C TRP A 743 -26.62 18.66 23.09
N ASN A 744 -26.81 19.95 23.31
CA ASN A 744 -26.42 20.65 24.55
C ASN A 744 -27.65 21.26 25.22
N THR A 745 -27.55 21.47 26.54
CA THR A 745 -28.45 22.37 27.23
C THR A 745 -28.22 23.81 26.79
N ASP A 746 -29.29 24.52 26.49
CA ASP A 746 -29.28 25.91 26.06
C ASP A 746 -30.64 26.64 26.36
N ALA A 747 -30.75 27.87 25.94
CA ALA A 747 -31.96 28.68 26.16
C ALA A 747 -33.22 28.20 25.40
N THR A 748 -33.07 27.18 24.51
CA THR A 748 -34.23 26.63 23.76
C THR A 748 -34.96 25.53 24.52
N TRP A 749 -34.44 25.12 25.67
CA TRP A 749 -35.12 24.20 26.58
C TRP A 749 -36.32 24.85 27.25
N THR A 750 -37.26 24.07 27.67
CA THR A 750 -38.44 24.51 28.37
C THR A 750 -38.66 23.74 29.65
N SER A 751 -39.37 24.33 30.62
CA SER A 751 -39.92 23.64 31.72
C SER A 751 -41.06 22.71 31.34
N SER A 752 -41.52 21.85 32.23
CA SER A 752 -42.66 20.92 31.99
C SER A 752 -43.98 21.64 31.68
N ASP A 753 -44.15 22.87 32.15
CA ASP A 753 -45.25 23.75 31.86
C ASP A 753 -45.02 24.65 30.60
N LYS A 754 -44.01 24.32 29.80
CA LYS A 754 -43.64 24.99 28.56
C LYS A 754 -43.12 26.43 28.71
N GLN A 755 -42.71 26.84 29.88
CA GLN A 755 -42.05 28.13 30.11
C GLN A 755 -40.58 28.06 29.73
N SER A 756 -40.02 29.21 29.35
CA SER A 756 -38.58 29.32 29.08
C SER A 756 -37.73 29.07 30.31
N VAL A 757 -36.58 28.41 30.14
CA VAL A 757 -35.59 28.18 31.18
C VAL A 757 -34.77 29.45 31.45
N VAL A 758 -34.20 29.54 32.63
CA VAL A 758 -33.25 30.55 33.02
C VAL A 758 -31.81 30.01 32.84
N THR A 759 -30.94 30.86 32.31
CA THR A 759 -29.55 30.51 31.97
C THR A 759 -28.49 31.17 32.92
N ASP A 760 -28.90 31.60 34.08
CA ASP A 760 -28.06 32.32 35.05
C ASP A 760 -27.58 31.47 36.22
N CYS A 761 -27.63 30.16 36.14
CA CYS A 761 -27.19 29.26 37.20
C CYS A 761 -25.67 29.14 37.22
N ASN A 762 -25.12 29.17 38.45
CA ASN A 762 -23.70 28.94 38.71
C ASN A 762 -23.44 27.43 38.89
N LEU A 763 -23.10 26.74 37.82
CA LEU A 763 -22.61 25.38 37.90
C LEU A 763 -21.14 25.32 37.49
N ASN A 764 -20.34 24.59 38.29
CA ASN A 764 -18.92 24.42 38.01
C ASN A 764 -18.75 23.49 36.77
N LYS A 765 -18.29 24.05 35.67
CA LYS A 765 -17.99 23.29 34.45
C LYS A 765 -16.68 22.55 34.64
N PRO A 766 -16.66 21.22 34.33
CA PRO A 766 -15.40 20.47 34.27
C PRO A 766 -14.44 21.09 33.25
N SER A 767 -13.14 21.11 33.55
CA SER A 767 -12.12 21.66 32.65
C SER A 767 -11.51 20.61 31.69
N ILE A 768 -11.57 19.35 32.10
CA ILE A 768 -11.01 18.21 31.35
C ILE A 768 -11.95 16.99 31.45
N PHE A 769 -11.85 16.06 30.52
CA PHE A 769 -12.51 14.77 30.66
C PHE A 769 -11.93 14.00 31.85
N ALA A 770 -12.76 13.22 32.52
CA ALA A 770 -12.32 12.38 33.61
C ALA A 770 -11.31 11.33 33.08
N GLU A 771 -10.33 11.01 33.89
CA GLU A 771 -9.30 10.02 33.54
C GLU A 771 -9.90 8.67 33.11
N GLN A 772 -10.98 8.24 33.75
CA GLN A 772 -11.70 6.99 33.44
C GLN A 772 -12.39 7.01 32.07
N GLU A 773 -12.57 8.16 31.44
CA GLU A 773 -13.06 8.24 30.06
C GLU A 773 -11.98 7.96 29.04
N HIS A 774 -10.71 8.09 29.38
CA HIS A 774 -9.56 7.97 28.47
C HIS A 774 -9.81 8.73 27.15
N LEU A 775 -10.32 9.94 27.24
CA LEU A 775 -10.81 10.74 26.13
C LEU A 775 -10.22 12.15 26.16
N ALA A 776 -9.72 12.61 25.02
CA ALA A 776 -9.36 13.99 24.80
C ALA A 776 -10.02 14.50 23.50
N LEU A 777 -10.53 15.72 23.55
CA LEU A 777 -11.11 16.43 22.42
C LEU A 777 -10.37 17.71 22.17
N TYR A 778 -10.13 18.04 20.90
CA TYR A 778 -9.44 19.27 20.50
C TYR A 778 -10.19 19.95 19.37
N ALA A 779 -10.29 21.27 19.42
CA ALA A 779 -10.65 22.08 18.27
C ALA A 779 -9.35 22.56 17.61
N VAL A 780 -9.15 22.18 16.35
CA VAL A 780 -8.00 22.58 15.53
C VAL A 780 -8.46 23.58 14.50
N ASN A 781 -7.97 24.82 14.59
CA ASN A 781 -8.23 25.84 13.59
C ASN A 781 -7.14 25.80 12.52
N VAL A 782 -7.56 25.64 11.30
CA VAL A 782 -6.70 25.67 10.12
C VAL A 782 -6.69 27.09 9.57
N PRO A 783 -5.55 27.67 9.18
CA PRO A 783 -5.49 29.08 8.76
C PRO A 783 -6.22 29.30 7.42
N ASP A 784 -6.73 30.54 7.23
CA ASP A 784 -7.42 30.99 6.01
C ASP A 784 -6.57 30.89 4.72
N ALA A 785 -5.29 30.67 4.84
CA ALA A 785 -4.35 30.56 3.73
C ALA A 785 -4.49 29.28 2.87
N LEU A 786 -5.46 28.40 3.20
CA LEU A 786 -5.83 27.24 2.37
C LEU A 786 -6.55 27.61 1.07
N GLN A 787 -6.62 28.88 0.70
CA GLN A 787 -7.37 29.36 -0.46
C GLN A 787 -6.69 29.12 -1.81
N GLY A 788 -5.44 28.60 -1.83
CA GLY A 788 -4.74 28.21 -3.07
C GLY A 788 -5.24 26.87 -3.65
N ASP A 789 -4.81 26.57 -4.88
CA ASP A 789 -5.09 25.26 -5.53
C ASP A 789 -4.07 24.17 -5.14
N GLU A 790 -3.12 24.51 -4.28
CA GLU A 790 -2.03 23.65 -3.86
C GLU A 790 -2.47 22.77 -2.68
N GLU A 791 -1.98 21.52 -2.67
CA GLU A 791 -2.26 20.60 -1.58
C GLU A 791 -1.64 21.10 -0.29
N THR A 792 -2.42 21.10 0.78
CA THR A 792 -1.98 21.49 2.11
C THR A 792 -2.28 20.35 3.07
N ARG A 793 -1.29 19.94 3.85
CA ARG A 793 -1.39 18.83 4.80
C ARG A 793 -1.19 19.30 6.23
N ALA A 794 -1.97 18.71 7.12
CA ALA A 794 -1.84 18.88 8.57
C ALA A 794 -1.23 17.60 9.13
N TYR A 795 -0.10 17.72 9.80
CA TYR A 795 0.58 16.65 10.51
C TYR A 795 0.21 16.78 11.98
N LEU A 796 -0.50 15.81 12.50
CA LEU A 796 -0.99 15.78 13.87
C LEU A 796 -0.14 14.80 14.67
N SER A 797 0.68 15.33 15.58
CA SER A 797 1.43 14.55 16.56
C SER A 797 0.54 14.30 17.76
N TYR A 798 0.21 13.05 18.05
CA TYR A 798 -0.67 12.68 19.16
C TYR A 798 -0.20 11.42 19.86
N LYS A 799 -0.73 11.19 21.07
CA LYS A 799 -0.64 9.92 21.80
C LYS A 799 -2.05 9.45 22.13
N GLY A 800 -2.28 8.15 22.06
CA GLY A 800 -3.57 7.54 22.34
C GLY A 800 -3.69 6.18 21.67
N ASP A 801 -4.92 5.77 21.43
CA ASP A 801 -5.26 4.52 20.77
C ASP A 801 -5.85 4.79 19.38
N VAL A 802 -7.02 5.44 19.34
CA VAL A 802 -7.76 5.78 18.12
C VAL A 802 -8.03 7.27 18.08
N ALA A 803 -7.68 7.90 16.97
CA ALA A 803 -8.03 9.29 16.70
C ALA A 803 -9.05 9.38 15.56
N ASN A 804 -10.00 10.31 15.71
CA ASN A 804 -11.03 10.60 14.71
C ASN A 804 -11.10 12.12 14.48
N ALA A 805 -11.18 12.55 13.23
CA ALA A 805 -11.38 13.95 12.87
C ALA A 805 -12.77 14.17 12.32
N TYR A 806 -13.45 15.16 12.84
CA TYR A 806 -14.81 15.54 12.42
C TYR A 806 -14.83 16.96 11.90
N LEU A 807 -15.56 17.17 10.82
CA LEU A 807 -15.86 18.48 10.29
C LEU A 807 -17.39 18.60 10.12
N ASN A 808 -18.00 19.60 10.78
CA ASN A 808 -19.46 19.73 10.81
C ASN A 808 -20.21 18.45 11.23
N GLY A 809 -19.62 17.69 12.13
CA GLY A 809 -20.15 16.40 12.59
C GLY A 809 -19.90 15.21 11.66
N ALA A 810 -19.45 15.41 10.42
CA ALA A 810 -19.04 14.31 9.54
C ALA A 810 -17.64 13.80 9.90
N LEU A 811 -17.46 12.50 9.95
CA LEU A 811 -16.15 11.87 10.09
C LEU A 811 -15.39 12.03 8.76
N ILE A 812 -14.22 12.69 8.80
CA ILE A 812 -13.41 12.98 7.63
C ILE A 812 -12.03 12.31 7.64
N GLY A 813 -11.65 11.70 8.74
CA GLY A 813 -10.40 10.96 8.90
C GLY A 813 -10.38 10.23 10.21
N ASP A 814 -9.62 9.16 10.25
CA ASP A 814 -9.33 8.40 11.46
C ASP A 814 -7.92 7.81 11.41
N SER A 815 -7.39 7.45 12.56
CA SER A 815 -6.07 6.85 12.69
C SER A 815 -6.04 5.91 13.88
N TYR A 816 -5.43 4.76 13.69
CA TYR A 816 -4.98 3.89 14.74
C TYR A 816 -3.53 4.24 15.05
N TYR A 817 -3.25 4.68 16.27
CA TYR A 817 -1.93 5.15 16.67
C TYR A 817 -0.85 4.08 16.47
N ASP A 818 0.17 4.41 15.71
CA ASP A 818 1.31 3.54 15.38
C ASP A 818 2.67 4.21 15.67
N GLY A 819 2.63 5.40 16.33
CA GLY A 819 3.82 6.19 16.63
C GLY A 819 4.30 7.08 15.49
N THR A 820 3.52 7.20 14.41
CA THR A 820 3.76 8.18 13.34
C THR A 820 2.82 9.38 13.49
N ASP A 821 3.18 10.50 12.85
CA ASP A 821 2.27 11.63 12.72
C ASP A 821 1.08 11.24 11.84
N TRP A 822 -0.11 11.59 12.28
CA TRP A 822 -1.32 11.43 11.50
C TRP A 822 -1.47 12.57 10.52
N ILE A 823 -1.60 12.25 9.25
CA ILE A 823 -1.73 13.24 8.18
C ILE A 823 -3.21 13.39 7.82
N LEU A 824 -3.65 14.64 7.70
CA LEU A 824 -4.92 15.03 7.11
C LEU A 824 -4.66 16.05 6.00
N SER A 825 -5.59 16.20 5.07
CA SER A 825 -5.49 17.23 4.04
C SER A 825 -6.66 18.24 4.12
N PRO A 826 -6.48 19.31 4.92
CA PRO A 826 -7.51 20.35 5.04
C PRO A 826 -7.90 21.00 3.73
N SER A 827 -7.02 21.06 2.73
CA SER A 827 -7.31 21.59 1.40
C SER A 827 -8.42 20.81 0.68
N ARG A 828 -8.66 19.56 1.05
CA ARG A 828 -9.75 18.74 0.47
C ARG A 828 -11.13 19.15 0.96
N TRP A 829 -11.23 19.91 2.06
CA TRP A 829 -12.46 20.37 2.67
C TRP A 829 -12.49 21.91 2.83
N LYS A 830 -11.85 22.65 1.93
CA LYS A 830 -11.61 24.10 2.00
C LYS A 830 -12.80 24.93 2.51
N GLU A 831 -13.96 24.79 1.85
CA GLU A 831 -15.14 25.61 2.14
C GLU A 831 -15.66 25.40 3.56
N SER A 832 -15.57 24.17 4.07
CA SER A 832 -16.03 23.81 5.40
C SER A 832 -14.97 24.05 6.48
N ALA A 833 -13.69 23.83 6.18
CA ALA A 833 -12.60 23.99 7.14
C ALA A 833 -12.25 25.47 7.42
N ALA A 834 -12.53 26.37 6.49
CA ALA A 834 -12.29 27.80 6.66
C ALA A 834 -13.20 28.45 7.73
N VAL A 835 -14.39 27.90 7.96
CA VAL A 835 -15.41 28.47 8.85
C VAL A 835 -15.62 27.65 10.14
N ASN A 836 -15.16 26.42 10.18
CA ASN A 836 -15.35 25.52 11.32
C ASN A 836 -14.02 24.86 11.73
N PRO A 837 -13.75 24.73 13.03
CA PRO A 837 -12.60 23.99 13.49
C PRO A 837 -12.80 22.49 13.18
N LEU A 838 -11.69 21.78 12.90
CA LEU A 838 -11.66 20.34 12.96
C LEU A 838 -11.79 19.91 14.43
N ILE A 839 -12.70 19.00 14.69
CA ILE A 839 -12.79 18.38 16.01
C ILE A 839 -12.01 17.08 15.98
N VAL A 840 -10.89 17.06 16.67
CA VAL A 840 -10.04 15.88 16.83
C VAL A 840 -10.41 15.20 18.15
N ARG A 841 -10.94 13.99 18.06
CA ARG A 841 -11.31 13.12 19.16
C ARG A 841 -10.29 12.01 19.29
N ILE A 842 -9.58 11.94 20.42
CA ILE A 842 -8.56 10.94 20.68
C ILE A 842 -9.04 10.08 21.85
N GLN A 843 -9.20 8.77 21.58
CA GLN A 843 -9.46 7.77 22.60
C GLN A 843 -8.14 7.17 23.03
N GLY A 844 -7.92 7.06 24.34
CA GLY A 844 -6.77 6.33 24.90
C GLY A 844 -7.09 4.84 25.07
N LEU A 845 -6.06 4.04 25.29
CA LEU A 845 -6.20 2.66 25.73
C LEU A 845 -6.90 2.60 27.08
N LYS A 846 -7.71 1.57 27.30
CA LYS A 846 -8.36 1.36 28.60
C LYS A 846 -7.34 0.97 29.67
N SER A 847 -6.28 0.28 29.29
CA SER A 847 -5.15 -0.08 30.15
C SER A 847 -3.90 -0.35 29.33
N ALA A 848 -2.76 -0.36 29.99
CA ALA A 848 -1.47 -0.72 29.39
C ALA A 848 -1.37 -2.22 29.01
N ASP A 849 -2.31 -3.04 29.50
CA ASP A 849 -2.34 -4.48 29.24
C ASP A 849 -3.21 -4.88 28.04
N GLU A 850 -3.73 -3.90 27.31
CA GLU A 850 -4.49 -4.15 26.07
C GLU A 850 -3.62 -4.95 25.09
N PRO A 851 -4.14 -6.03 24.49
CA PRO A 851 -3.38 -6.91 23.61
C PRO A 851 -3.19 -6.29 22.22
N ILE A 852 -2.51 -5.15 22.16
CA ILE A 852 -2.17 -4.46 20.92
C ILE A 852 -0.69 -4.64 20.63
N TYR A 853 -0.37 -5.01 19.39
CA TYR A 853 0.99 -5.05 18.88
C TYR A 853 1.35 -3.72 18.21
N PHE A 854 2.43 -3.09 18.65
CA PHE A 854 3.05 -1.94 17.99
C PHE A 854 4.36 -2.36 17.34
N GLU A 855 4.55 -2.03 16.06
CA GLU A 855 5.82 -2.26 15.36
C GLU A 855 6.93 -1.37 15.90
N LYS A 856 6.62 -0.11 16.15
CA LYS A 856 7.53 0.84 16.77
C LYS A 856 7.64 0.59 18.26
N ASP A 857 8.75 1.01 18.87
CA ASP A 857 8.98 0.93 20.31
C ASP A 857 8.08 1.94 21.04
N ILE A 858 6.82 1.56 21.20
CA ILE A 858 5.79 2.34 21.88
C ILE A 858 5.43 1.64 23.19
N HIS A 859 5.50 2.39 24.28
CA HIS A 859 5.06 1.89 25.57
C HIS A 859 3.53 2.02 25.68
N PRO A 860 2.74 0.94 25.81
CA PRO A 860 1.27 1.03 25.86
C PRO A 860 0.74 1.94 26.97
N ALA A 861 1.48 2.07 28.07
CA ALA A 861 1.13 2.99 29.16
C ALA A 861 1.08 4.47 28.71
N ASP A 862 1.88 4.87 27.73
CA ASP A 862 1.86 6.21 27.16
C ASP A 862 0.60 6.51 26.34
N CYS A 863 -0.10 5.46 25.93
CA CYS A 863 -1.31 5.54 25.13
C CYS A 863 -2.61 5.56 25.94
N VAL A 864 -2.54 5.37 27.25
CA VAL A 864 -3.70 5.37 28.16
C VAL A 864 -4.27 6.79 28.33
N ASN A 865 -3.39 7.81 28.44
CA ASN A 865 -3.77 9.20 28.58
C ASN A 865 -3.65 9.92 27.24
N PRO A 866 -4.76 10.07 26.49
CA PRO A 866 -4.70 10.62 25.13
C PRO A 866 -4.35 12.11 25.13
N SER A 867 -3.53 12.52 24.16
CA SER A 867 -3.17 13.94 23.99
C SER A 867 -2.81 14.27 22.55
N LEU A 868 -3.17 15.46 22.10
CA LEU A 868 -2.65 16.09 20.88
C LEU A 868 -1.45 16.98 21.31
N THR A 869 -0.27 16.67 20.82
CA THR A 869 0.97 17.32 21.22
C THR A 869 1.46 18.36 20.22
N GLY A 870 1.05 18.27 18.96
CA GLY A 870 1.42 19.20 17.92
C GLY A 870 0.53 19.13 16.69
N VAL A 871 0.45 20.26 15.97
CA VAL A 871 -0.16 20.35 14.65
C VAL A 871 0.77 21.22 13.79
N GLU A 872 1.35 20.60 12.77
CA GLU A 872 2.16 21.29 11.77
C GLU A 872 1.41 21.33 10.44
N ILE A 873 1.39 22.48 9.80
CA ILE A 873 0.81 22.65 8.46
C ILE A 873 1.93 22.76 7.44
N ARG A 874 1.92 21.90 6.45
CA ARG A 874 2.85 21.93 5.31
C ARG A 874 2.08 22.11 4.03
N GLN A 875 2.63 22.92 3.14
CA GLN A 875 2.09 23.16 1.82
C GLN A 875 2.99 22.51 0.78
N GLU A 876 2.37 21.98 -0.27
CA GLU A 876 3.07 21.43 -1.41
C GLU A 876 3.59 22.56 -2.32
N TYR A 877 4.86 22.48 -2.72
CA TYR A 877 5.49 23.34 -3.71
C TYR A 877 5.71 22.56 -5.00
N ARG A 878 5.48 23.19 -6.13
CA ARG A 878 5.67 22.61 -7.46
C ARG A 878 6.71 23.37 -8.24
N PHE A 879 7.81 22.73 -8.61
CA PHE A 879 8.94 23.33 -9.32
C PHE A 879 9.00 22.75 -10.74
N PRO A 880 8.54 23.49 -11.76
CA PRO A 880 8.66 23.06 -13.15
C PRO A 880 10.13 23.10 -13.59
N MET A 881 10.56 22.04 -14.29
CA MET A 881 11.92 21.87 -14.79
C MET A 881 12.08 22.38 -16.23
#